data_f0ec9f10d121c02e551c85e4266f6aaa
#
_entry.id   f0ec9f10d121c02e551c85e4266f6aaa
#
_cell.length_a   1.000
_cell.length_b   1.000
_cell.length_c   1.000
_cell.angle_alpha   90.00
_cell.angle_beta   90.00
_cell.angle_gamma   90.00
#
_symmetry.space_group_name_H-M   'P 1'
#
loop_
_entity.id
_entity.type
_entity.pdbx_description
1 polymer ?
#
loop_
_entity_poly.entity_id
_entity_poly.type
_entity_poly.pdbx_seq_one_letter_code
_entity_poly.pdbx_strand_id
1 'polypeptide(L)'
;MIRYTCKTAQKGYAAGRVHVFRGGTAKEYRSGNPEEETARLDSAAAEMNRKLMQRKGQAPAAEAALLEAELMILNGDEFLGEARRLIGEDALAAPEALKQAADKLCSLLSGSGNDYIRERCEDIRGLASGMNALITGGGESLPGEPFILAGKELSPGEITMIGPEMLRGILTETGSPTSHVSVLAGNLGIPYLYGLENLAEKVKDEDYLILEAETGSVCVNPDAETIRKAEERQAAAEKERRELQTRAAGKRTRTKICANISRAEEADGLREAGADGIGLFRSELLFLNREEAPDEEEQFEAYRHAAEAMDGRETVIRTMDIGSDKKAAWLEMPEEINPALGLRGVRVSLKYRDLFRTQLQALLRAAKYGNIRIMIPMVASVWELEEAEKEIRAAAEELASRQEDYRIPDLGVMIETPAAVMIAPELAEKARFFSIGTNDLTQYTLAVDREARGMDPYFDPMHDAVMRLIARTVDAAHGKGIPVAVCGELAGHPQAAGELIRLGVDELSVSGAKLGRVRMQAAEAEEKIAREKEQQKTGGILSPADGELIPMEEIPDPVFSGGIMGECVGILPENGEICAPISGTVSTVAATGHAISLRGEDGKEILIHAGLDTVKLNGEGFRVLVREGDRVTQGQQIMEADIRLIRERGFNPMIIVVQIEN
;
A
#
# COMPACT_ATOMS: atom_id res chain seq x y z
N MET A 1 9.59 25.70 22.92
CA MET A 1 8.85 24.53 22.39
C MET A 1 7.36 24.85 22.37
N ILE A 2 6.76 24.90 21.20
CA ILE A 2 5.33 25.12 21.01
C ILE A 2 4.76 23.88 20.31
N ARG A 3 3.61 23.38 20.76
CA ARG A 3 2.95 22.22 20.12
C ARG A 3 1.61 22.65 19.54
N TYR A 4 1.33 22.13 18.34
CA TYR A 4 0.07 22.31 17.65
C TYR A 4 -0.54 20.95 17.32
N THR A 5 -1.86 20.89 17.18
CA THR A 5 -2.58 19.72 16.72
C THR A 5 -3.08 19.98 15.30
N CYS A 6 -2.77 19.08 14.40
CA CYS A 6 -3.13 19.13 12.99
C CYS A 6 -3.89 17.86 12.61
N LYS A 7 -4.46 17.85 11.41
CA LYS A 7 -5.04 16.65 10.82
C LYS A 7 -3.97 15.89 10.06
N THR A 8 -4.09 14.57 10.02
CA THR A 8 -3.15 13.69 9.32
C THR A 8 -3.71 13.32 7.95
N ALA A 9 -2.94 13.56 6.90
CA ALA A 9 -3.21 13.05 5.56
C ALA A 9 -2.39 11.79 5.29
N GLN A 10 -1.09 11.78 5.66
CA GLN A 10 -0.23 10.58 5.57
C GLN A 10 0.50 10.36 6.89
N LYS A 11 0.45 9.13 7.40
CA LYS A 11 1.10 8.73 8.65
C LYS A 11 2.62 8.73 8.52
N GLY A 12 3.29 8.88 9.64
CA GLY A 12 4.75 8.80 9.72
C GLY A 12 5.34 9.77 10.73
N TYR A 13 6.65 9.83 10.77
CA TYR A 13 7.43 10.67 11.65
C TYR A 13 8.49 11.42 10.84
N ALA A 14 8.62 12.72 11.06
CA ALA A 14 9.70 13.51 10.48
C ALA A 14 10.23 14.53 11.50
N ALA A 15 11.52 14.75 11.46
CA ALA A 15 12.18 15.79 12.23
C ALA A 15 13.21 16.49 11.34
N GLY A 16 13.26 17.82 11.39
CA GLY A 16 14.19 18.57 10.57
C GLY A 16 13.89 20.05 10.51
N ARG A 17 14.76 20.77 9.82
CA ARG A 17 14.52 22.19 9.52
C ARG A 17 13.36 22.32 8.56
N VAL A 18 12.62 23.42 8.69
CA VAL A 18 11.54 23.71 7.79
C VAL A 18 11.97 24.70 6.72
N HIS A 19 11.49 24.48 5.52
CA HIS A 19 11.46 25.45 4.46
C HIS A 19 9.99 25.87 4.24
N VAL A 20 9.69 27.14 4.46
CA VAL A 20 8.34 27.68 4.31
C VAL A 20 8.16 28.19 2.89
N PHE A 21 7.39 27.46 2.12
CA PHE A 21 7.02 27.86 0.77
C PHE A 21 6.03 29.04 0.82
N ARG A 22 6.45 30.19 0.39
CA ARG A 22 5.68 31.46 0.49
C ARG A 22 5.06 31.88 -0.83
N GLY A 23 5.16 31.04 -1.87
CA GLY A 23 4.62 31.42 -3.18
C GLY A 23 5.12 32.81 -3.61
N GLY A 24 6.41 32.97 -3.77
CA GLY A 24 7.02 34.17 -4.38
C GLY A 24 6.66 35.51 -3.71
N THR A 25 6.85 35.66 -2.39
CA THR A 25 6.82 37.01 -1.78
C THR A 25 8.17 37.69 -1.95
N ALA A 26 8.20 38.69 -2.81
CA ALA A 26 9.38 39.48 -3.18
C ALA A 26 10.04 40.17 -1.97
N LYS A 27 11.36 40.08 -1.87
CA LYS A 27 12.19 41.13 -1.26
C LYS A 27 11.87 42.46 -1.97
N GLU A 28 11.92 43.59 -1.25
CA GLU A 28 11.60 44.95 -1.76
C GLU A 28 11.92 45.10 -3.24
N TYR A 29 10.92 44.86 -4.08
CA TYR A 29 11.06 45.03 -5.54
C TYR A 29 11.00 46.50 -5.85
N ARG A 30 12.08 47.04 -6.47
CA ARG A 30 12.09 48.41 -6.97
C ARG A 30 11.60 48.41 -8.42
N SER A 31 10.40 48.93 -8.63
CA SER A 31 9.82 49.09 -9.96
C SER A 31 10.71 50.01 -10.83
N GLY A 32 10.91 49.62 -12.08
CA GLY A 32 11.56 50.36 -13.13
C GLY A 32 10.57 51.14 -14.00
N ASN A 33 11.05 51.66 -15.14
CA ASN A 33 10.15 52.16 -16.16
C ASN A 33 9.55 50.99 -16.98
N PRO A 34 8.49 51.21 -17.80
CA PRO A 34 7.82 50.15 -18.54
C PRO A 34 8.75 49.32 -19.46
N GLU A 35 9.78 49.93 -20.03
CA GLU A 35 10.75 49.21 -20.87
C GLU A 35 11.61 48.24 -20.04
N GLU A 36 12.06 48.71 -18.85
CA GLU A 36 12.82 47.89 -17.93
C GLU A 36 11.97 46.73 -17.37
N GLU A 37 10.71 46.99 -17.04
CA GLU A 37 9.79 45.98 -16.54
C GLU A 37 9.47 44.94 -17.61
N THR A 38 9.26 45.34 -18.85
CA THR A 38 9.08 44.43 -19.98
C THR A 38 10.33 43.59 -20.22
N ALA A 39 11.51 44.18 -20.14
CA ALA A 39 12.78 43.44 -20.30
C ALA A 39 12.98 42.39 -19.18
N ARG A 40 12.58 42.70 -17.93
CA ARG A 40 12.60 41.74 -16.80
C ARG A 40 11.63 40.61 -17.03
N LEU A 41 10.40 40.90 -17.47
CA LEU A 41 9.38 39.91 -17.84
C LEU A 41 9.89 38.95 -18.91
N ASP A 42 10.44 39.50 -20.01
CA ASP A 42 10.94 38.72 -21.14
C ASP A 42 12.16 37.87 -20.76
N SER A 43 13.04 38.38 -19.92
CA SER A 43 14.18 37.62 -19.39
C SER A 43 13.72 36.45 -18.52
N ALA A 44 12.71 36.68 -17.64
CA ALA A 44 12.15 35.65 -16.80
C ALA A 44 11.40 34.57 -17.60
N ALA A 45 10.66 34.99 -18.65
CA ALA A 45 9.98 34.10 -19.58
C ALA A 45 10.98 33.19 -20.33
N ALA A 46 12.06 33.78 -20.83
CA ALA A 46 13.11 33.02 -21.53
C ALA A 46 13.80 32.02 -20.62
N GLU A 47 14.09 32.39 -19.37
CA GLU A 47 14.71 31.49 -18.38
C GLU A 47 13.76 30.39 -17.95
N MET A 48 12.47 30.69 -17.72
CA MET A 48 11.44 29.69 -17.40
C MET A 48 11.27 28.70 -18.55
N ASN A 49 11.18 29.20 -19.79
CA ASN A 49 11.09 28.37 -20.99
C ASN A 49 12.30 27.41 -21.07
N ARG A 50 13.52 27.91 -20.84
CA ARG A 50 14.74 27.12 -20.84
C ARG A 50 14.68 26.01 -19.78
N LYS A 51 14.22 26.30 -18.54
CA LYS A 51 14.08 25.33 -17.45
C LYS A 51 13.05 24.26 -17.77
N LEU A 52 11.89 24.68 -18.28
CA LEU A 52 10.83 23.75 -18.67
C LEU A 52 11.26 22.85 -19.83
N MET A 53 11.92 23.39 -20.84
CA MET A 53 12.47 22.62 -21.98
C MET A 53 13.56 21.64 -21.53
N GLN A 54 14.46 22.05 -20.63
CA GLN A 54 15.48 21.15 -20.09
C GLN A 54 14.85 19.99 -19.29
N ARG A 55 13.85 20.29 -18.48
CA ARG A 55 13.08 19.27 -17.73
C ARG A 55 12.32 18.36 -18.68
N LYS A 56 11.62 18.91 -19.69
CA LYS A 56 10.91 18.13 -20.71
C LYS A 56 11.83 17.12 -21.40
N GLY A 57 13.09 17.50 -21.67
CA GLY A 57 14.07 16.59 -22.29
C GLY A 57 14.58 15.46 -21.37
N GLN A 58 14.35 15.54 -20.07
CA GLN A 58 14.75 14.56 -19.07
C GLN A 58 13.53 13.88 -18.40
N ALA A 59 12.34 14.40 -18.66
CA ALA A 59 11.11 13.95 -18.03
C ALA A 59 10.52 12.75 -18.80
N PRO A 60 9.86 11.84 -18.07
CA PRO A 60 9.01 10.82 -18.67
C PRO A 60 7.90 11.45 -19.53
N ALA A 61 7.37 10.69 -20.49
CA ALA A 61 6.42 11.21 -21.48
C ALA A 61 5.20 11.93 -20.88
N ALA A 62 4.64 11.43 -19.79
CA ALA A 62 3.50 12.05 -19.11
C ALA A 62 3.86 13.39 -18.43
N GLU A 63 5.04 13.51 -17.82
CA GLU A 63 5.54 14.77 -17.27
C GLU A 63 5.94 15.73 -18.39
N ALA A 64 6.48 15.21 -19.49
CA ALA A 64 6.82 15.98 -20.68
C ALA A 64 5.56 16.61 -21.31
N ALA A 65 4.42 15.95 -21.33
CA ALA A 65 3.15 16.49 -21.79
C ALA A 65 2.61 17.62 -20.88
N LEU A 66 2.73 17.46 -19.56
CA LEU A 66 2.39 18.52 -18.60
C LEU A 66 3.29 19.74 -18.78
N LEU A 67 4.61 19.52 -18.91
CA LEU A 67 5.58 20.57 -19.18
C LEU A 67 5.35 21.22 -20.55
N GLU A 68 4.83 20.49 -21.54
CA GLU A 68 4.42 21.03 -22.82
C GLU A 68 3.22 21.96 -22.70
N ALA A 69 2.22 21.61 -21.92
CA ALA A 69 1.08 22.46 -21.62
C ALA A 69 1.50 23.74 -20.87
N GLU A 70 2.41 23.63 -19.89
CA GLU A 70 3.01 24.78 -19.23
C GLU A 70 3.79 25.68 -20.22
N LEU A 71 4.53 25.07 -21.16
CA LEU A 71 5.21 25.77 -22.23
C LEU A 71 4.23 26.47 -23.20
N MET A 72 3.09 25.85 -23.50
CA MET A 72 2.03 26.46 -24.32
C MET A 72 1.43 27.68 -23.64
N ILE A 73 1.10 27.57 -22.34
CA ILE A 73 0.60 28.69 -21.54
C ILE A 73 1.65 29.82 -21.49
N LEU A 74 2.90 29.45 -21.19
CA LEU A 74 4.01 30.41 -21.09
C LEU A 74 4.28 31.16 -22.41
N ASN A 75 4.15 30.48 -23.54
CA ASN A 75 4.39 31.06 -24.86
C ASN A 75 3.11 31.63 -25.52
N GLY A 76 1.95 31.51 -24.87
CA GLY A 76 0.68 32.03 -25.34
C GLY A 76 0.55 33.54 -25.13
N ASP A 77 -0.06 34.23 -26.13
CA ASP A 77 -0.32 35.66 -26.05
C ASP A 77 -1.31 36.06 -24.98
N GLU A 78 -2.19 35.12 -24.57
CA GLU A 78 -3.22 35.35 -23.54
C GLU A 78 -2.63 35.58 -22.17
N PHE A 79 -1.48 35.01 -21.85
CA PHE A 79 -0.80 35.15 -20.57
C PHE A 79 0.28 36.25 -20.62
N LEU A 80 1.36 36.05 -21.39
CA LEU A 80 2.45 37.00 -21.45
C LEU A 80 2.08 38.27 -22.22
N GLY A 81 1.24 38.19 -23.24
CA GLY A 81 0.74 39.35 -23.97
C GLY A 81 -0.08 40.29 -23.09
N GLU A 82 -0.95 39.72 -22.22
CA GLU A 82 -1.72 40.51 -21.25
C GLU A 82 -0.79 41.12 -20.20
N ALA A 83 0.20 40.40 -19.69
CA ALA A 83 1.18 40.96 -18.75
C ALA A 83 1.97 42.14 -19.39
N ARG A 84 2.41 42.04 -20.65
CA ARG A 84 3.08 43.13 -21.37
C ARG A 84 2.15 44.34 -21.57
N ARG A 85 0.87 44.09 -21.89
CA ARG A 85 -0.14 45.15 -22.01
C ARG A 85 -0.29 45.92 -20.71
N LEU A 86 -0.42 45.21 -19.56
CA LEU A 86 -0.55 45.82 -18.23
C LEU A 86 0.69 46.62 -17.84
N ILE A 87 1.89 46.19 -18.24
CA ILE A 87 3.14 46.97 -18.05
C ILE A 87 3.14 48.23 -18.92
N GLY A 88 2.79 48.08 -20.21
CA GLY A 88 2.89 49.19 -21.17
C GLY A 88 1.79 50.26 -21.03
N GLU A 89 0.52 49.84 -20.82
CA GLU A 89 -0.63 50.74 -20.75
C GLU A 89 -0.93 51.20 -19.33
N ASP A 90 -0.85 50.29 -18.31
CA ASP A 90 -1.21 50.58 -16.95
C ASP A 90 -0.01 50.87 -16.03
N ALA A 91 1.22 50.88 -16.61
CA ALA A 91 2.49 51.11 -15.94
C ALA A 91 2.70 50.24 -14.67
N LEU A 92 2.19 49.00 -14.68
CA LEU A 92 2.37 48.06 -13.58
C LEU A 92 3.79 47.51 -13.56
N ALA A 93 4.27 47.19 -12.37
CA ALA A 93 5.48 46.42 -12.18
C ALA A 93 5.30 44.99 -12.72
N ALA A 94 6.32 44.37 -13.28
CA ALA A 94 6.26 43.06 -13.90
C ALA A 94 5.68 41.96 -13.00
N PRO A 95 6.02 41.87 -11.67
CA PRO A 95 5.40 40.93 -10.76
C PRO A 95 3.88 41.07 -10.59
N GLU A 96 3.42 42.32 -10.52
CA GLU A 96 1.98 42.62 -10.36
C GLU A 96 1.24 42.39 -11.69
N ALA A 97 1.85 42.73 -12.82
CA ALA A 97 1.29 42.47 -14.15
C ALA A 97 1.12 40.98 -14.41
N LEU A 98 2.10 40.15 -14.05
CA LEU A 98 2.00 38.67 -14.13
C LEU A 98 0.89 38.12 -13.29
N LYS A 99 0.76 38.59 -12.06
CA LYS A 99 -0.31 38.15 -11.14
C LYS A 99 -1.69 38.48 -11.69
N GLN A 100 -1.87 39.73 -12.15
CA GLN A 100 -3.17 40.16 -12.72
C GLN A 100 -3.48 39.44 -14.05
N ALA A 101 -2.49 39.17 -14.90
CA ALA A 101 -2.67 38.38 -16.09
C ALA A 101 -3.09 36.95 -15.77
N ALA A 102 -2.46 36.31 -14.78
CA ALA A 102 -2.83 34.98 -14.31
C ALA A 102 -4.27 34.95 -13.74
N ASP A 103 -4.62 35.90 -12.89
CA ASP A 103 -5.96 35.98 -12.29
C ASP A 103 -7.03 36.27 -13.34
N LYS A 104 -6.75 37.09 -14.35
CA LYS A 104 -7.65 37.35 -15.48
C LYS A 104 -7.86 36.10 -16.32
N LEU A 105 -6.79 35.39 -16.67
CA LEU A 105 -6.86 34.16 -17.45
C LEU A 105 -7.62 33.08 -16.65
N CYS A 106 -7.35 32.93 -15.37
CA CYS A 106 -8.11 32.05 -14.49
C CYS A 106 -9.58 32.42 -14.38
N SER A 107 -9.91 33.74 -14.35
CA SER A 107 -11.30 34.20 -14.31
C SER A 107 -12.05 33.90 -15.60
N LEU A 108 -11.40 34.03 -16.75
CA LEU A 108 -11.97 33.67 -18.06
C LEU A 108 -12.25 32.16 -18.14
N LEU A 109 -11.34 31.36 -17.61
CA LEU A 109 -11.48 29.91 -17.58
C LEU A 109 -12.53 29.45 -16.55
N SER A 110 -12.67 30.10 -15.40
CA SER A 110 -13.54 29.71 -14.29
C SER A 110 -15.04 29.86 -14.58
N GLY A 111 -15.42 30.52 -15.66
CA GLY A 111 -16.83 30.72 -16.05
C GLY A 111 -17.62 29.44 -16.36
N SER A 112 -16.97 28.27 -16.41
CA SER A 112 -17.56 26.98 -16.77
C SER A 112 -17.72 25.97 -15.61
N GLY A 113 -17.31 26.31 -14.38
CA GLY A 113 -17.61 25.51 -13.18
C GLY A 113 -16.93 24.12 -13.10
N ASN A 114 -15.87 23.87 -13.85
CA ASN A 114 -15.22 22.57 -13.99
C ASN A 114 -13.95 22.50 -13.12
N ASP A 115 -13.72 21.38 -12.41
CA ASP A 115 -12.52 21.15 -11.57
C ASP A 115 -11.20 21.14 -12.37
N TYR A 116 -11.23 20.69 -13.62
CA TYR A 116 -10.14 20.79 -14.59
C TYR A 116 -9.65 22.22 -14.79
N ILE A 117 -10.59 23.17 -14.87
CA ILE A 117 -10.27 24.59 -15.01
C ILE A 117 -9.65 25.15 -13.74
N ARG A 118 -10.00 24.58 -12.58
CA ARG A 118 -9.36 24.93 -11.32
C ARG A 118 -7.88 24.46 -11.29
N GLU A 119 -7.59 23.24 -11.75
CA GLU A 119 -6.21 22.74 -11.89
C GLU A 119 -5.39 23.58 -12.87
N ARG A 120 -5.95 23.95 -14.04
CA ARG A 120 -5.26 24.84 -14.99
C ARG A 120 -5.00 26.23 -14.41
N CYS A 121 -5.89 26.72 -13.55
CA CYS A 121 -5.65 27.95 -12.82
C CYS A 121 -4.50 27.82 -11.81
N GLU A 122 -4.32 26.64 -11.22
CA GLU A 122 -3.17 26.37 -10.35
C GLU A 122 -1.86 26.34 -11.15
N ASP A 123 -1.83 25.71 -12.33
CA ASP A 123 -0.68 25.70 -13.24
C ASP A 123 -0.30 27.12 -13.67
N ILE A 124 -1.29 27.93 -14.11
CA ILE A 124 -1.10 29.32 -14.51
C ILE A 124 -0.54 30.15 -13.35
N ARG A 125 -1.08 29.99 -12.15
CA ARG A 125 -0.57 30.68 -10.96
C ARG A 125 0.81 30.19 -10.56
N GLY A 126 1.09 28.90 -10.72
CA GLY A 126 2.40 28.30 -10.51
C GLY A 126 3.47 28.92 -11.44
N LEU A 127 3.16 29.03 -12.74
CA LEU A 127 4.02 29.68 -13.73
C LEU A 127 4.25 31.17 -13.40
N ALA A 128 3.19 31.90 -13.06
CA ALA A 128 3.29 33.30 -12.65
C ALA A 128 4.16 33.47 -11.40
N SER A 129 4.01 32.60 -10.41
CA SER A 129 4.80 32.57 -9.18
C SER A 129 6.28 32.28 -9.46
N GLY A 130 6.56 31.25 -10.27
CA GLY A 130 7.92 30.90 -10.67
C GLY A 130 8.61 32.00 -11.45
N MET A 131 7.92 32.69 -12.37
CA MET A 131 8.44 33.84 -13.11
C MET A 131 8.66 35.05 -12.18
N ASN A 132 7.73 35.28 -11.24
CA ASN A 132 7.92 36.34 -10.25
C ASN A 132 9.17 36.12 -9.38
N ALA A 133 9.44 34.87 -8.99
CA ALA A 133 10.69 34.53 -8.32
C ALA A 133 11.93 34.82 -9.14
N LEU A 134 11.89 34.58 -10.45
CA LEU A 134 13.00 34.94 -11.36
C LEU A 134 13.17 36.45 -11.51
N ILE A 135 12.07 37.22 -11.61
CA ILE A 135 12.10 38.69 -11.75
C ILE A 135 12.62 39.38 -10.49
N THR A 136 12.20 38.90 -9.33
CA THR A 136 12.51 39.53 -8.04
C THR A 136 13.86 39.10 -7.48
N GLY A 137 14.56 38.20 -8.17
CA GLY A 137 15.79 37.57 -7.66
C GLY A 137 15.57 36.67 -6.45
N GLY A 138 14.29 36.36 -6.18
CA GLY A 138 13.83 35.51 -5.08
C GLY A 138 13.67 34.06 -5.52
N GLY A 139 14.60 33.51 -6.29
CA GLY A 139 14.69 32.05 -6.41
C GLY A 139 14.90 31.49 -5.00
N GLU A 140 13.88 30.84 -4.41
CA GLU A 140 14.05 30.15 -3.15
C GLU A 140 15.21 29.16 -3.35
N SER A 141 16.36 29.47 -2.75
CA SER A 141 17.43 28.48 -2.68
C SER A 141 16.95 27.40 -1.71
N LEU A 142 16.57 26.26 -2.26
CA LEU A 142 16.24 25.10 -1.45
C LEU A 142 17.41 24.81 -0.50
N PRO A 143 17.13 24.40 0.74
CA PRO A 143 18.17 23.95 1.66
C PRO A 143 19.05 22.88 1.00
N GLY A 144 20.35 22.90 1.28
CA GLY A 144 21.28 21.86 0.78
C GLY A 144 21.14 20.51 1.48
N GLU A 145 20.28 20.43 2.48
CA GLU A 145 19.99 19.22 3.29
C GLU A 145 18.50 18.92 3.26
N PRO A 146 18.09 17.65 3.45
CA PRO A 146 16.68 17.28 3.49
C PRO A 146 15.91 18.03 4.57
N PHE A 147 14.72 18.56 4.22
CA PHE A 147 13.93 19.47 5.04
C PHE A 147 12.44 19.11 5.09
N ILE A 148 11.70 19.74 5.98
CA ILE A 148 10.25 19.69 6.05
C ILE A 148 9.71 20.86 5.22
N LEU A 149 8.86 20.54 4.24
CA LEU A 149 8.21 21.55 3.41
C LEU A 149 6.94 22.04 4.10
N ALA A 150 6.83 23.35 4.30
CA ALA A 150 5.63 23.94 4.88
C ALA A 150 5.07 25.03 3.96
N GLY A 151 3.74 25.13 3.86
CA GLY A 151 3.10 26.15 3.03
C GLY A 151 1.62 26.31 3.34
N LYS A 152 1.00 27.38 2.82
CA LYS A 152 -0.44 27.55 2.96
C LYS A 152 -1.18 26.44 2.19
N GLU A 153 -0.81 26.25 0.96
CA GLU A 153 -1.26 25.23 0.03
C GLU A 153 -0.06 24.85 -0.84
N LEU A 154 0.04 23.60 -1.23
CA LEU A 154 1.11 23.09 -2.07
C LEU A 154 0.50 22.36 -3.25
N SER A 155 1.10 22.51 -4.41
CA SER A 155 0.75 21.76 -5.60
C SER A 155 1.63 20.49 -5.76
N PRO A 156 1.16 19.44 -6.42
CA PRO A 156 1.98 18.29 -6.76
C PRO A 156 3.24 18.65 -7.55
N GLY A 157 3.14 19.65 -8.45
CA GLY A 157 4.25 20.14 -9.25
C GLY A 157 5.39 20.71 -8.40
N GLU A 158 5.08 21.50 -7.37
CA GLU A 158 6.06 22.06 -6.43
C GLU A 158 6.80 20.96 -5.65
N ILE A 159 6.08 19.95 -5.19
CA ILE A 159 6.67 18.80 -4.48
C ILE A 159 7.59 18.00 -5.40
N THR A 160 7.14 17.75 -6.64
CA THR A 160 7.93 17.02 -7.63
C THR A 160 9.19 17.79 -8.03
N MET A 161 9.14 19.12 -8.06
CA MET A 161 10.30 19.97 -8.35
C MET A 161 11.41 19.88 -7.31
N ILE A 162 11.07 19.62 -6.05
CA ILE A 162 12.03 19.58 -4.95
C ILE A 162 12.84 18.27 -5.00
N GLY A 163 12.23 17.18 -5.44
CA GLY A 163 12.80 15.83 -5.40
C GLY A 163 12.51 15.11 -4.08
N PRO A 164 12.18 13.81 -4.14
CA PRO A 164 11.75 13.03 -2.97
C PRO A 164 12.84 12.89 -1.92
N GLU A 165 14.12 12.91 -2.31
CA GLU A 165 15.28 12.77 -1.42
C GLU A 165 15.49 13.99 -0.52
N MET A 166 14.96 15.16 -0.93
CA MET A 166 15.07 16.40 -0.16
C MET A 166 13.91 16.61 0.81
N LEU A 167 12.84 15.82 0.71
CA LEU A 167 11.65 15.99 1.53
C LEU A 167 11.61 14.99 2.69
N ARG A 168 11.57 15.50 3.92
CA ARG A 168 11.37 14.70 5.14
C ARG A 168 9.92 14.63 5.57
N GLY A 169 9.14 15.67 5.31
CA GLY A 169 7.73 15.77 5.69
C GLY A 169 7.06 16.98 5.05
N ILE A 170 5.75 17.00 5.09
CA ILE A 170 4.92 18.08 4.55
C ILE A 170 3.97 18.60 5.64
N LEU A 171 3.83 19.93 5.72
CA LEU A 171 2.91 20.62 6.62
C LEU A 171 2.19 21.74 5.89
N THR A 172 0.85 21.70 5.84
CA THR A 172 0.07 22.75 5.18
C THR A 172 -1.03 23.34 6.06
N GLU A 173 -1.45 24.56 5.68
CA GLU A 173 -2.61 25.21 6.29
C GLU A 173 -3.91 24.60 5.74
N THR A 174 -3.99 24.34 4.44
CA THR A 174 -5.11 23.68 3.76
C THR A 174 -4.69 22.31 3.22
N GLY A 175 -5.62 21.40 3.10
CA GLY A 175 -5.34 20.07 2.57
C GLY A 175 -6.46 19.07 2.86
N SER A 176 -6.32 17.86 2.31
CA SER A 176 -7.21 16.73 2.61
C SER A 176 -6.46 15.39 2.48
N PRO A 177 -6.96 14.31 3.09
CA PRO A 177 -6.37 12.98 2.94
C PRO A 177 -6.41 12.44 1.51
N THR A 178 -7.32 12.95 0.69
CA THR A 178 -7.57 12.53 -0.70
C THR A 178 -6.95 13.47 -1.72
N SER A 179 -6.30 14.55 -1.30
CA SER A 179 -5.64 15.49 -2.22
C SER A 179 -4.50 14.82 -3.00
N HIS A 180 -4.21 15.30 -4.20
CA HIS A 180 -3.08 14.83 -5.02
C HIS A 180 -1.74 14.91 -4.27
N VAL A 181 -1.56 15.93 -3.44
CA VAL A 181 -0.40 16.06 -2.53
C VAL A 181 -0.36 14.92 -1.52
N SER A 182 -1.51 14.53 -0.97
CA SER A 182 -1.60 13.40 -0.02
C SER A 182 -1.23 12.07 -0.68
N VAL A 183 -1.75 11.82 -1.88
CA VAL A 183 -1.43 10.62 -2.67
C VAL A 183 0.07 10.57 -2.98
N LEU A 184 0.63 11.69 -3.43
CA LEU A 184 2.06 11.80 -3.73
C LEU A 184 2.92 11.58 -2.48
N ALA A 185 2.58 12.22 -1.35
CA ALA A 185 3.27 12.01 -0.08
C ALA A 185 3.22 10.54 0.38
N GLY A 186 2.07 9.87 0.17
CA GLY A 186 1.89 8.46 0.47
C GLY A 186 2.77 7.55 -0.40
N ASN A 187 2.89 7.84 -1.70
CA ASN A 187 3.76 7.09 -2.62
C ASN A 187 5.24 7.27 -2.26
N LEU A 188 5.62 8.48 -1.85
CA LEU A 188 6.99 8.80 -1.41
C LEU A 188 7.28 8.29 0.01
N GLY A 189 6.28 7.84 0.77
CA GLY A 189 6.42 7.44 2.17
C GLY A 189 6.75 8.61 3.11
N ILE A 190 6.29 9.82 2.77
CA ILE A 190 6.55 11.07 3.50
C ILE A 190 5.36 11.42 4.37
N PRO A 191 5.53 11.72 5.68
CA PRO A 191 4.45 12.16 6.54
C PRO A 191 3.88 13.50 6.09
N TYR A 192 2.55 13.60 6.06
CA TYR A 192 1.83 14.82 5.68
C TYR A 192 0.78 15.19 6.73
N LEU A 193 0.94 16.38 7.29
CA LEU A 193 0.00 17.00 8.22
C LEU A 193 -0.58 18.28 7.60
N TYR A 194 -1.86 18.54 7.85
CA TYR A 194 -2.56 19.73 7.34
C TYR A 194 -3.50 20.33 8.41
N GLY A 195 -3.95 21.55 8.16
CA GLY A 195 -4.87 22.26 9.06
C GLY A 195 -4.20 23.12 10.12
N LEU A 196 -2.93 23.51 9.92
CA LEU A 196 -2.28 24.48 10.80
C LEU A 196 -2.67 25.91 10.37
N GLU A 197 -3.78 26.42 10.87
CA GLU A 197 -4.25 27.77 10.58
C GLU A 197 -3.20 28.83 10.92
N ASN A 198 -3.07 29.86 10.05
CA ASN A 198 -2.06 30.92 10.16
C ASN A 198 -0.62 30.36 10.25
N LEU A 199 -0.32 29.39 9.40
CA LEU A 199 0.96 28.69 9.37
C LEU A 199 2.14 29.66 9.27
N ALA A 200 2.06 30.67 8.42
CA ALA A 200 3.13 31.66 8.19
C ALA A 200 3.47 32.53 9.43
N GLU A 201 2.57 32.64 10.38
CA GLU A 201 2.81 33.33 11.65
C GLU A 201 3.44 32.39 12.70
N LYS A 202 3.15 31.09 12.61
CA LYS A 202 3.54 30.07 13.59
C LYS A 202 4.85 29.37 13.27
N VAL A 203 5.20 29.33 11.97
CA VAL A 203 6.37 28.59 11.44
C VAL A 203 7.15 29.54 10.53
N LYS A 204 8.45 29.62 10.74
CA LYS A 204 9.39 30.44 9.95
C LYS A 204 10.43 29.56 9.30
N ASP A 205 11.04 30.07 8.21
CA ASP A 205 12.18 29.40 7.60
C ASP A 205 13.26 29.11 8.66
N GLU A 206 13.90 27.98 8.52
CA GLU A 206 14.94 27.47 9.43
C GLU A 206 14.46 27.05 10.82
N ASP A 207 13.18 27.24 11.17
CA ASP A 207 12.63 26.64 12.39
C ASP A 207 12.85 25.10 12.35
N TYR A 208 13.04 24.50 13.51
CA TYR A 208 13.11 23.05 13.62
C TYR A 208 11.73 22.50 13.97
N LEU A 209 11.23 21.57 13.13
CA LEU A 209 9.93 20.93 13.34
C LEU A 209 10.10 19.45 13.66
N ILE A 210 9.18 18.94 14.47
CA ILE A 210 8.91 17.50 14.63
C ILE A 210 7.46 17.26 14.25
N LEU A 211 7.25 16.41 13.25
CA LEU A 211 5.92 15.97 12.79
C LEU A 211 5.67 14.55 13.30
N GLU A 212 4.66 14.38 14.15
CA GLU A 212 4.17 13.08 14.61
C GLU A 212 2.80 12.83 14.00
N ALA A 213 2.77 12.31 12.77
CA ALA A 213 1.55 12.19 12.01
C ALA A 213 0.60 11.10 12.56
N GLU A 214 1.06 10.15 13.38
CA GLU A 214 0.19 9.21 14.11
C GLU A 214 -0.73 9.91 15.10
N THR A 215 -0.25 10.99 15.73
CA THR A 215 -1.01 11.75 16.74
C THR A 215 -1.52 13.09 16.22
N GLY A 216 -1.16 13.47 14.99
CA GLY A 216 -1.44 14.78 14.43
C GLY A 216 -0.66 15.92 15.13
N SER A 217 0.43 15.63 15.83
CA SER A 217 1.19 16.61 16.61
C SER A 217 2.30 17.25 15.78
N VAL A 218 2.40 18.57 15.86
CA VAL A 218 3.49 19.37 15.29
C VAL A 218 4.19 20.10 16.43
N CYS A 219 5.48 19.88 16.61
CA CYS A 219 6.29 20.58 17.59
C CYS A 219 7.23 21.57 16.88
N VAL A 220 7.14 22.85 17.24
CA VAL A 220 7.94 23.93 16.66
C VAL A 220 9.01 24.36 17.67
N ASN A 221 10.25 24.45 17.20
CA ASN A 221 11.44 24.83 17.96
C ASN A 221 11.52 24.10 19.31
N PRO A 222 11.64 22.76 19.30
CA PRO A 222 11.87 21.98 20.50
C PRO A 222 13.23 22.33 21.13
N ASP A 223 13.42 21.97 22.41
CA ASP A 223 14.70 22.11 23.05
C ASP A 223 15.75 21.11 22.49
N ALA A 224 17.02 21.38 22.75
CA ALA A 224 18.12 20.60 22.20
C ALA A 224 18.07 19.09 22.56
N GLU A 225 17.52 18.74 23.74
CA GLU A 225 17.37 17.34 24.15
C GLU A 225 16.28 16.65 23.31
N THR A 226 15.16 17.34 23.07
CA THR A 226 14.06 16.85 22.23
C THR A 226 14.50 16.69 20.78
N ILE A 227 15.29 17.65 20.24
CA ILE A 227 15.88 17.56 18.90
C ILE A 227 16.74 16.32 18.79
N ARG A 228 17.69 16.12 19.72
CA ARG A 228 18.59 14.95 19.71
C ARG A 228 17.81 13.63 19.73
N LYS A 229 16.79 13.53 20.60
CA LYS A 229 15.93 12.33 20.65
C LYS A 229 15.16 12.12 19.34
N ALA A 230 14.73 13.19 18.70
CA ALA A 230 14.02 13.13 17.42
C ALA A 230 14.94 12.66 16.29
N GLU A 231 16.16 13.18 16.23
CA GLU A 231 17.17 12.76 15.24
C GLU A 231 17.60 11.30 15.46
N GLU A 232 17.83 10.90 16.72
CA GLU A 232 18.13 9.52 17.06
C GLU A 232 16.99 8.57 16.64
N ARG A 233 15.73 8.96 16.89
CA ARG A 233 14.55 8.19 16.48
C ARG A 233 14.45 8.10 14.96
N GLN A 234 14.69 9.17 14.24
CA GLN A 234 14.65 9.19 12.78
C GLN A 234 15.78 8.35 12.19
N ALA A 235 17.01 8.50 12.69
CA ALA A 235 18.16 7.68 12.25
C ALA A 235 17.94 6.19 12.55
N ALA A 236 17.37 5.87 13.70
CA ALA A 236 17.01 4.49 14.07
C ALA A 236 15.95 3.93 13.10
N ALA A 237 14.90 4.70 12.80
CA ALA A 237 13.85 4.28 11.86
C ALA A 237 14.39 4.10 10.42
N GLU A 238 15.26 4.97 9.95
CA GLU A 238 15.93 4.83 8.65
C GLU A 238 16.84 3.60 8.61
N LYS A 239 17.60 3.36 9.67
CA LYS A 239 18.45 2.17 9.80
C LYS A 239 17.60 0.91 9.81
N GLU A 240 16.56 0.87 10.64
CA GLU A 240 15.62 -0.24 10.70
C GLU A 240 14.97 -0.52 9.34
N ARG A 241 14.56 0.53 8.60
CA ARG A 241 14.01 0.41 7.24
C ARG A 241 15.03 -0.23 6.29
N ARG A 242 16.30 0.19 6.30
CA ARG A 242 17.36 -0.39 5.46
C ARG A 242 17.67 -1.83 5.84
N GLU A 243 17.77 -2.12 7.13
CA GLU A 243 17.98 -3.48 7.64
C GLU A 243 16.80 -4.38 7.30
N LEU A 244 15.56 -3.86 7.42
CA LEU A 244 14.34 -4.56 7.04
C LEU A 244 14.32 -4.88 5.55
N GLN A 245 14.68 -3.93 4.69
CA GLN A 245 14.79 -4.17 3.24
C GLN A 245 15.82 -5.24 2.92
N THR A 246 17.00 -5.18 3.55
CA THR A 246 18.07 -6.17 3.35
C THR A 246 17.65 -7.56 3.82
N ARG A 247 17.00 -7.66 4.99
CA ARG A 247 16.48 -8.92 5.54
C ARG A 247 15.33 -9.46 4.68
N ALA A 248 14.45 -8.59 4.21
CA ALA A 248 13.31 -8.95 3.37
C ALA A 248 13.75 -9.48 1.99
N ALA A 249 14.81 -8.90 1.40
CA ALA A 249 15.34 -9.35 0.10
C ALA A 249 15.85 -10.81 0.13
N GLY A 250 16.27 -11.32 1.29
CA GLY A 250 16.70 -12.72 1.48
C GLY A 250 15.58 -13.68 1.89
N LYS A 251 14.40 -13.18 2.28
CA LYS A 251 13.28 -14.02 2.73
C LYS A 251 12.43 -14.47 1.54
N ARG A 252 12.23 -15.78 1.43
CA ARG A 252 11.27 -16.38 0.48
C ARG A 252 9.96 -16.65 1.22
N THR A 253 8.85 -16.29 0.60
CA THR A 253 7.50 -16.58 1.06
C THR A 253 6.77 -17.40 0.00
N ARG A 254 5.77 -18.19 0.42
CA ARG A 254 4.84 -18.85 -0.51
C ARG A 254 3.95 -17.82 -1.18
N THR A 255 3.40 -16.90 -0.36
CA THR A 255 2.61 -15.76 -0.80
C THR A 255 3.51 -14.79 -1.54
N LYS A 256 3.18 -14.47 -2.78
CA LYS A 256 3.91 -13.47 -3.57
C LYS A 256 3.70 -12.08 -2.97
N ILE A 257 4.75 -11.27 -2.96
CA ILE A 257 4.68 -9.86 -2.55
C ILE A 257 4.98 -9.01 -3.76
N CYS A 258 3.94 -8.44 -4.33
CA CYS A 258 3.96 -7.66 -5.57
C CYS A 258 3.80 -6.17 -5.31
N ALA A 259 4.13 -5.36 -6.32
CA ALA A 259 4.02 -3.90 -6.25
C ALA A 259 2.73 -3.40 -6.91
N ASN A 260 2.14 -2.36 -6.33
CA ASN A 260 1.18 -1.48 -6.98
C ASN A 260 1.93 -0.30 -7.59
N ILE A 261 1.68 0.00 -8.86
CA ILE A 261 2.21 1.15 -9.57
C ILE A 261 1.09 1.92 -10.26
N SER A 262 1.34 3.17 -10.54
CA SER A 262 0.44 4.06 -11.27
C SER A 262 1.09 4.69 -12.51
N ARG A 263 2.41 4.61 -12.61
CA ARG A 263 3.22 5.05 -13.75
C ARG A 263 4.20 3.96 -14.12
N ALA A 264 4.55 3.89 -15.40
CA ALA A 264 5.47 2.87 -15.91
C ALA A 264 6.87 2.95 -15.26
N GLU A 265 7.36 4.17 -15.01
CA GLU A 265 8.68 4.44 -14.42
C GLU A 265 8.78 3.95 -12.96
N GLU A 266 7.66 3.81 -12.26
CA GLU A 266 7.63 3.23 -10.92
C GLU A 266 8.02 1.74 -10.91
N ALA A 267 8.05 1.09 -12.07
CA ALA A 267 8.53 -0.28 -12.23
C ALA A 267 10.05 -0.40 -12.06
N ASP A 268 10.78 0.70 -12.31
CA ASP A 268 12.23 0.72 -12.22
C ASP A 268 12.67 0.51 -10.76
N GLY A 269 13.62 -0.40 -10.55
CA GLY A 269 14.13 -0.73 -9.22
C GLY A 269 13.22 -1.61 -8.34
N LEU A 270 12.00 -1.99 -8.77
CA LEU A 270 11.13 -2.86 -7.98
C LEU A 270 11.71 -4.26 -7.78
N ARG A 271 12.42 -4.78 -8.77
CA ARG A 271 13.11 -6.09 -8.65
C ARG A 271 14.16 -6.06 -7.56
N GLU A 272 14.97 -5.01 -7.54
CA GLU A 272 16.02 -4.77 -6.55
C GLU A 272 15.42 -4.53 -5.17
N ALA A 273 14.23 -3.90 -5.11
CA ALA A 273 13.44 -3.75 -3.89
C ALA A 273 12.78 -5.05 -3.42
N GLY A 274 12.89 -6.13 -4.22
CA GLY A 274 12.42 -7.46 -3.87
C GLY A 274 10.97 -7.74 -4.25
N ALA A 275 10.34 -6.99 -5.15
CA ALA A 275 9.01 -7.32 -5.65
C ALA A 275 9.02 -8.62 -6.45
N ASP A 276 8.02 -9.50 -6.25
CA ASP A 276 7.85 -10.72 -7.02
C ASP A 276 7.19 -10.47 -8.38
N GLY A 277 6.56 -9.30 -8.55
CA GLY A 277 5.88 -8.86 -9.75
C GLY A 277 5.24 -7.48 -9.54
N ILE A 278 4.48 -7.03 -10.53
CA ILE A 278 3.53 -5.94 -10.44
C ILE A 278 2.14 -6.57 -10.35
N GLY A 279 1.51 -6.52 -9.17
CA GLY A 279 0.18 -7.09 -8.96
C GLY A 279 -0.94 -6.13 -9.34
N LEU A 280 -0.62 -4.84 -9.49
CA LEU A 280 -1.55 -3.83 -9.99
C LEU A 280 -0.80 -2.67 -10.66
N PHE A 281 -0.95 -2.54 -11.97
CA PHE A 281 -0.68 -1.30 -12.67
C PHE A 281 -2.01 -0.57 -12.91
N ARG A 282 -2.19 0.57 -12.26
CA ARG A 282 -3.36 1.45 -12.40
C ARG A 282 -3.23 2.27 -13.66
N SER A 283 -3.78 1.78 -14.77
CA SER A 283 -3.62 2.43 -16.09
C SER A 283 -4.39 3.74 -16.24
N GLU A 284 -5.34 4.04 -15.34
CA GLU A 284 -6.17 5.23 -15.42
C GLU A 284 -5.41 6.54 -15.42
N LEU A 285 -4.22 6.61 -14.80
CA LEU A 285 -3.40 7.81 -14.83
C LEU A 285 -2.88 8.16 -16.24
N LEU A 286 -2.81 7.20 -17.16
CA LEU A 286 -2.51 7.47 -18.57
C LEU A 286 -3.63 8.23 -19.26
N PHE A 287 -4.85 8.18 -18.74
CA PHE A 287 -6.06 8.75 -19.33
C PHE A 287 -6.52 10.05 -18.66
N LEU A 288 -6.04 10.31 -17.44
CA LEU A 288 -6.43 11.48 -16.66
C LEU A 288 -5.53 12.67 -16.94
N ASN A 289 -6.02 13.88 -16.62
CA ASN A 289 -5.28 15.15 -16.70
C ASN A 289 -4.71 15.46 -18.09
N ARG A 290 -5.50 15.22 -19.15
CA ARG A 290 -5.12 15.47 -20.54
C ARG A 290 -6.34 15.89 -21.36
N GLU A 291 -6.10 16.50 -22.53
CA GLU A 291 -7.15 17.01 -23.42
C GLU A 291 -7.65 15.97 -24.41
N GLU A 292 -6.84 14.95 -24.70
CA GLU A 292 -7.17 13.87 -25.65
C GLU A 292 -6.85 12.51 -25.00
N ALA A 293 -7.55 11.46 -25.45
CA ALA A 293 -7.24 10.09 -25.03
C ALA A 293 -5.81 9.70 -25.43
N PRO A 294 -5.08 8.92 -24.62
CA PRO A 294 -3.80 8.37 -25.02
C PRO A 294 -3.98 7.46 -26.25
N ASP A 295 -3.15 7.64 -27.25
CA ASP A 295 -3.15 6.78 -28.43
C ASP A 295 -2.62 5.36 -28.13
N GLU A 296 -2.67 4.48 -29.12
CA GLU A 296 -2.21 3.10 -28.98
C GLU A 296 -0.71 3.01 -28.68
N GLU A 297 0.10 3.88 -29.31
CA GLU A 297 1.56 3.84 -29.17
C GLU A 297 2.02 4.32 -27.79
N GLU A 298 1.44 5.39 -27.29
CA GLU A 298 1.73 5.92 -25.96
C GLU A 298 1.42 4.87 -24.87
N GLN A 299 0.26 4.23 -24.97
CA GLN A 299 -0.13 3.17 -24.06
C GLN A 299 0.77 1.96 -24.18
N PHE A 300 1.11 1.55 -25.42
CA PHE A 300 2.02 0.43 -25.69
C PHE A 300 3.38 0.65 -25.06
N GLU A 301 3.99 1.84 -25.21
CA GLU A 301 5.29 2.15 -24.63
C GLU A 301 5.26 2.08 -23.12
N ALA A 302 4.22 2.60 -22.46
CA ALA A 302 4.07 2.54 -21.01
C ALA A 302 3.94 1.08 -20.50
N TYR A 303 3.12 0.28 -21.16
CA TYR A 303 2.93 -1.12 -20.75
C TYR A 303 4.16 -1.98 -21.04
N ARG A 304 4.84 -1.74 -22.17
CA ARG A 304 6.09 -2.38 -22.52
C ARG A 304 7.19 -2.08 -21.50
N HIS A 305 7.38 -0.81 -21.16
CA HIS A 305 8.37 -0.40 -20.16
C HIS A 305 8.18 -1.14 -18.83
N ALA A 306 6.96 -1.14 -18.30
CA ALA A 306 6.66 -1.83 -17.05
C ALA A 306 6.94 -3.35 -17.15
N ALA A 307 6.61 -3.98 -18.28
CA ALA A 307 6.83 -5.40 -18.49
C ALA A 307 8.32 -5.77 -18.63
N GLU A 308 9.10 -4.96 -19.36
CA GLU A 308 10.55 -5.13 -19.53
C GLU A 308 11.30 -4.91 -18.22
N ALA A 309 10.94 -3.88 -17.43
CA ALA A 309 11.53 -3.61 -16.11
C ALA A 309 11.38 -4.82 -15.17
N MET A 310 10.31 -5.58 -15.30
CA MET A 310 10.04 -6.76 -14.47
C MET A 310 10.76 -8.05 -14.92
N ASP A 311 11.40 -8.06 -16.09
CA ASP A 311 12.27 -9.17 -16.58
C ASP A 311 11.59 -10.54 -16.48
N GLY A 312 10.41 -10.66 -17.09
CA GLY A 312 9.60 -11.88 -17.12
C GLY A 312 8.77 -12.19 -15.89
N ARG A 313 8.89 -11.41 -14.81
CA ARG A 313 7.96 -11.45 -13.67
C ARG A 313 6.59 -10.95 -14.10
N GLU A 314 5.58 -11.38 -13.36
CA GLU A 314 4.20 -11.05 -13.63
C GLU A 314 3.95 -9.52 -13.55
N THR A 315 3.18 -8.99 -14.52
CA THR A 315 2.77 -7.60 -14.60
C THR A 315 1.27 -7.55 -14.88
N VAL A 316 0.48 -7.36 -13.83
CA VAL A 316 -0.98 -7.26 -13.94
C VAL A 316 -1.36 -5.82 -14.24
N ILE A 317 -1.94 -5.59 -15.42
CA ILE A 317 -2.39 -4.28 -15.87
C ILE A 317 -3.91 -4.23 -15.79
N ARG A 318 -4.42 -3.33 -14.96
CA ARG A 318 -5.85 -3.07 -14.88
C ARG A 318 -6.27 -2.20 -16.06
N THR A 319 -7.31 -2.60 -16.79
CA THR A 319 -7.92 -1.75 -17.79
C THR A 319 -8.53 -0.52 -17.13
N MET A 320 -8.75 0.51 -17.90
CA MET A 320 -9.19 1.83 -17.47
C MET A 320 -10.32 1.77 -16.43
N ASP A 321 -10.06 2.29 -15.21
CA ASP A 321 -11.04 2.45 -14.14
C ASP A 321 -11.39 3.94 -13.95
N ILE A 322 -12.08 4.50 -14.94
CA ILE A 322 -12.57 5.87 -14.95
C ILE A 322 -14.08 5.84 -14.74
N GLY A 323 -14.59 6.83 -14.03
CA GLY A 323 -16.01 7.06 -13.78
C GLY A 323 -16.31 8.56 -13.76
N SER A 324 -17.57 8.92 -13.50
CA SER A 324 -17.98 10.31 -13.37
C SER A 324 -17.37 11.03 -12.15
N ASP A 325 -16.75 10.28 -11.24
CA ASP A 325 -15.95 10.75 -10.11
C ASP A 325 -14.53 11.20 -10.50
N LYS A 326 -13.99 10.63 -11.58
CA LYS A 326 -12.65 10.93 -12.12
C LYS A 326 -12.80 11.44 -13.55
N LYS A 327 -13.03 12.73 -13.71
CA LYS A 327 -13.33 13.31 -15.02
C LYS A 327 -12.09 13.32 -15.93
N ALA A 328 -12.17 12.59 -17.03
CA ALA A 328 -11.34 12.81 -18.19
C ALA A 328 -12.01 13.87 -19.06
N ALA A 329 -11.39 15.05 -19.25
CA ALA A 329 -12.00 16.18 -19.95
C ALA A 329 -12.41 15.86 -21.41
N TRP A 330 -11.71 14.93 -22.04
CA TRP A 330 -11.95 14.46 -23.42
C TRP A 330 -13.04 13.39 -23.51
N LEU A 331 -13.51 12.82 -22.39
CA LEU A 331 -14.53 11.77 -22.35
C LEU A 331 -15.86 12.37 -21.89
N GLU A 332 -16.83 12.40 -22.78
CA GLU A 332 -18.17 12.91 -22.47
C GLU A 332 -18.90 11.93 -21.55
N MET A 333 -18.86 12.20 -20.24
CA MET A 333 -19.50 11.40 -19.21
C MET A 333 -20.82 12.05 -18.76
N PRO A 334 -21.88 11.26 -18.50
CA PRO A 334 -23.13 11.80 -17.95
C PRO A 334 -22.90 12.37 -16.54
N GLU A 335 -23.64 13.41 -16.19
CA GLU A 335 -23.72 13.82 -14.78
C GLU A 335 -24.52 12.77 -13.99
N GLU A 336 -23.90 12.25 -12.94
CA GLU A 336 -24.49 11.22 -12.09
C GLU A 336 -24.58 11.70 -10.64
N ILE A 337 -25.71 11.42 -10.00
CA ILE A 337 -25.91 11.78 -8.57
C ILE A 337 -24.99 10.95 -7.68
N ASN A 338 -24.73 9.70 -8.07
CA ASN A 338 -23.85 8.77 -7.34
C ASN A 338 -22.80 8.18 -8.30
N PRO A 339 -21.73 8.92 -8.65
CA PRO A 339 -20.74 8.48 -9.64
C PRO A 339 -20.13 7.10 -9.35
N ALA A 340 -19.89 6.79 -8.09
CA ALA A 340 -19.31 5.50 -7.68
C ALA A 340 -20.24 4.30 -7.98
N LEU A 341 -21.56 4.52 -8.14
CA LEU A 341 -22.56 3.48 -8.44
C LEU A 341 -22.98 3.47 -9.91
N GLY A 342 -22.47 4.39 -10.71
CA GLY A 342 -22.88 4.64 -12.08
C GLY A 342 -21.99 4.00 -13.14
N LEU A 343 -21.67 4.81 -14.15
CA LEU A 343 -20.84 4.45 -15.30
C LEU A 343 -19.38 4.55 -14.91
N ARG A 344 -18.76 3.41 -14.59
CA ARG A 344 -17.38 3.31 -14.13
C ARG A 344 -16.74 1.98 -14.58
N GLY A 345 -15.42 1.97 -14.76
CA GLY A 345 -14.63 0.79 -15.03
C GLY A 345 -15.08 0.05 -16.30
N VAL A 346 -15.36 -1.25 -16.21
CA VAL A 346 -15.80 -2.05 -17.37
C VAL A 346 -17.02 -1.48 -18.07
N ARG A 347 -17.92 -0.81 -17.35
CA ARG A 347 -19.11 -0.20 -17.97
C ARG A 347 -18.75 0.95 -18.91
N VAL A 348 -17.74 1.75 -18.55
CA VAL A 348 -17.17 2.77 -19.44
C VAL A 348 -16.52 2.11 -20.65
N SER A 349 -15.69 1.10 -20.41
CA SER A 349 -15.01 0.34 -21.47
C SER A 349 -15.99 -0.25 -22.48
N LEU A 350 -17.09 -0.85 -22.03
CA LEU A 350 -18.10 -1.44 -22.90
C LEU A 350 -19.00 -0.41 -23.59
N LYS A 351 -19.14 0.79 -23.02
CA LYS A 351 -19.85 1.90 -23.66
C LYS A 351 -19.01 2.56 -24.75
N TYR A 352 -17.73 2.77 -24.51
CA TYR A 352 -16.77 3.43 -25.42
C TYR A 352 -15.81 2.38 -26.00
N ARG A 353 -16.35 1.46 -26.79
CA ARG A 353 -15.63 0.27 -27.29
C ARG A 353 -14.39 0.60 -28.09
N ASP A 354 -14.39 1.67 -28.89
CA ASP A 354 -13.23 2.06 -29.69
C ASP A 354 -12.05 2.45 -28.79
N LEU A 355 -12.30 3.22 -27.72
CA LEU A 355 -11.30 3.56 -26.71
C LEU A 355 -10.78 2.30 -26.00
N PHE A 356 -11.68 1.40 -25.65
CA PHE A 356 -11.31 0.13 -25.02
C PHE A 356 -10.46 -0.73 -25.94
N ARG A 357 -10.79 -0.82 -27.24
CA ARG A 357 -9.97 -1.55 -28.21
C ARG A 357 -8.60 -0.96 -28.38
N THR A 358 -8.45 0.35 -28.43
CA THR A 358 -7.15 1.03 -28.45
C THR A 358 -6.27 0.58 -27.27
N GLN A 359 -6.86 0.57 -26.05
CA GLN A 359 -6.14 0.06 -24.87
C GLN A 359 -5.78 -1.42 -25.00
N LEU A 360 -6.70 -2.25 -25.46
CA LEU A 360 -6.47 -3.69 -25.65
C LEU A 360 -5.39 -3.96 -26.68
N GLN A 361 -5.38 -3.25 -27.82
CA GLN A 361 -4.33 -3.38 -28.84
C GLN A 361 -2.95 -3.08 -28.26
N ALA A 362 -2.82 -1.98 -27.52
CA ALA A 362 -1.57 -1.64 -26.81
C ALA A 362 -1.14 -2.74 -25.84
N LEU A 363 -2.06 -3.29 -25.04
CA LEU A 363 -1.80 -4.39 -24.10
C LEU A 363 -1.36 -5.69 -24.81
N LEU A 364 -2.04 -6.05 -25.90
CA LEU A 364 -1.71 -7.25 -26.67
C LEU A 364 -0.32 -7.14 -27.33
N ARG A 365 0.05 -5.98 -27.86
CA ARG A 365 1.39 -5.68 -28.39
C ARG A 365 2.44 -5.76 -27.29
N ALA A 366 2.21 -5.07 -26.18
CA ALA A 366 3.14 -5.03 -25.05
C ALA A 366 3.36 -6.41 -24.41
N ALA A 367 2.38 -7.29 -24.45
CA ALA A 367 2.46 -8.64 -23.91
C ALA A 367 3.55 -9.54 -24.55
N LYS A 368 4.14 -9.14 -25.66
CA LYS A 368 5.31 -9.82 -26.26
C LYS A 368 6.61 -9.54 -25.49
N TYR A 369 6.66 -8.44 -24.77
CA TYR A 369 7.88 -7.95 -24.12
C TYR A 369 8.00 -8.39 -22.66
N GLY A 370 6.96 -9.04 -22.11
CA GLY A 370 7.00 -9.56 -20.75
C GLY A 370 5.76 -10.35 -20.36
N ASN A 371 5.66 -10.72 -19.10
CA ASN A 371 4.54 -11.53 -18.60
C ASN A 371 3.36 -10.64 -18.16
N ILE A 372 2.75 -9.96 -19.14
CA ILE A 372 1.56 -9.13 -18.92
C ILE A 372 0.34 -10.03 -18.72
N ARG A 373 -0.53 -9.62 -17.79
CA ARG A 373 -1.90 -10.08 -17.56
C ARG A 373 -2.87 -8.91 -17.59
N ILE A 374 -4.06 -9.11 -18.13
CA ILE A 374 -5.12 -8.10 -18.19
C ILE A 374 -6.10 -8.31 -17.05
N MET A 375 -6.43 -7.26 -16.32
CA MET A 375 -7.40 -7.28 -15.23
C MET A 375 -8.56 -6.32 -15.50
N ILE A 376 -9.78 -6.83 -15.48
CA ILE A 376 -11.00 -6.05 -15.71
C ILE A 376 -11.56 -5.54 -14.37
N PRO A 377 -11.70 -4.20 -14.17
CA PRO A 377 -12.25 -3.61 -12.96
C PRO A 377 -13.78 -3.58 -12.95
N MET A 378 -14.38 -3.44 -11.77
CA MET A 378 -15.80 -3.15 -11.54
C MET A 378 -16.79 -4.17 -12.14
N VAL A 379 -16.34 -5.41 -12.33
CA VAL A 379 -17.21 -6.48 -12.82
C VAL A 379 -18.29 -6.79 -11.78
N ALA A 380 -19.53 -6.90 -12.24
CA ALA A 380 -20.69 -7.25 -11.43
C ALA A 380 -21.53 -8.40 -12.04
N SER A 381 -21.22 -8.82 -13.26
CA SER A 381 -21.90 -9.90 -13.96
C SER A 381 -20.94 -10.68 -14.88
N VAL A 382 -21.27 -11.95 -15.13
CA VAL A 382 -20.51 -12.79 -16.09
C VAL A 382 -20.55 -12.21 -17.50
N TRP A 383 -21.68 -11.60 -17.86
CA TRP A 383 -21.86 -10.95 -19.16
C TRP A 383 -20.82 -9.85 -19.43
N GLU A 384 -20.50 -9.02 -18.43
CA GLU A 384 -19.49 -7.95 -18.57
C GLU A 384 -18.11 -8.53 -18.90
N LEU A 385 -17.74 -9.64 -18.28
CA LEU A 385 -16.49 -10.33 -18.58
C LEU A 385 -16.50 -10.97 -19.99
N GLU A 386 -17.61 -11.57 -20.41
CA GLU A 386 -17.79 -12.13 -21.74
C GLU A 386 -17.70 -11.07 -22.85
N GLU A 387 -18.27 -9.89 -22.62
CA GLU A 387 -18.14 -8.77 -23.56
C GLU A 387 -16.71 -8.27 -23.64
N ALA A 388 -16.02 -8.13 -22.48
CA ALA A 388 -14.59 -7.77 -22.47
C ALA A 388 -13.73 -8.79 -23.23
N GLU A 389 -13.99 -10.08 -23.08
CA GLU A 389 -13.31 -11.13 -23.82
C GLU A 389 -13.55 -11.02 -25.35
N LYS A 390 -14.75 -10.66 -25.77
CA LYS A 390 -15.06 -10.41 -27.19
C LYS A 390 -14.27 -9.22 -27.74
N GLU A 391 -14.14 -8.13 -26.96
CA GLU A 391 -13.34 -6.98 -27.37
C GLU A 391 -11.84 -7.30 -27.46
N ILE A 392 -11.30 -8.14 -26.55
CA ILE A 392 -9.93 -8.64 -26.64
C ILE A 392 -9.70 -9.42 -27.95
N ARG A 393 -10.65 -10.27 -28.34
CA ARG A 393 -10.55 -11.04 -29.59
C ARG A 393 -10.64 -10.11 -30.81
N ALA A 394 -11.55 -9.13 -30.78
CA ALA A 394 -11.66 -8.15 -31.86
C ALA A 394 -10.38 -7.31 -32.00
N ALA A 395 -9.78 -6.87 -30.90
CA ALA A 395 -8.49 -6.17 -30.91
C ALA A 395 -7.36 -7.05 -31.50
N ALA A 396 -7.34 -8.34 -31.18
CA ALA A 396 -6.39 -9.28 -31.74
C ALA A 396 -6.57 -9.49 -33.27
N GLU A 397 -7.82 -9.57 -33.75
CA GLU A 397 -8.14 -9.67 -35.16
C GLU A 397 -7.72 -8.41 -35.93
N GLU A 398 -7.92 -7.24 -35.36
CA GLU A 398 -7.48 -5.96 -35.95
C GLU A 398 -5.95 -5.89 -36.05
N LEU A 399 -5.20 -6.27 -35.01
CA LEU A 399 -3.73 -6.35 -35.04
C LEU A 399 -3.25 -7.35 -36.10
N ALA A 400 -3.88 -8.52 -36.19
CA ALA A 400 -3.57 -9.52 -37.22
C ALA A 400 -3.79 -8.99 -38.65
N SER A 401 -4.85 -8.19 -38.87
CA SER A 401 -5.12 -7.56 -40.15
C SER A 401 -4.07 -6.53 -40.54
N ARG A 402 -3.47 -5.85 -39.56
CA ARG A 402 -2.36 -4.90 -39.73
C ARG A 402 -0.98 -5.58 -39.83
N GLN A 403 -0.93 -6.92 -39.70
CA GLN A 403 0.29 -7.73 -39.64
C GLN A 403 1.21 -7.34 -38.48
N GLU A 404 0.63 -6.84 -37.40
CA GLU A 404 1.35 -6.50 -36.19
C GLU A 404 1.46 -7.73 -35.28
N ASP A 405 2.61 -7.86 -34.65
CA ASP A 405 2.89 -8.94 -33.72
C ASP A 405 2.23 -8.71 -32.36
N TYR A 406 1.52 -9.67 -31.83
CA TYR A 406 0.85 -9.60 -30.53
C TYR A 406 0.85 -10.94 -29.78
N ARG A 407 0.52 -10.91 -28.51
CA ARG A 407 0.20 -12.07 -27.68
C ARG A 407 -1.07 -11.77 -26.88
N ILE A 408 -1.99 -12.70 -26.77
CA ILE A 408 -3.18 -12.57 -25.90
C ILE A 408 -2.78 -12.98 -24.50
N PRO A 409 -2.81 -12.04 -23.53
CA PRO A 409 -2.50 -12.31 -22.14
C PRO A 409 -3.63 -13.07 -21.41
N ASP A 410 -3.30 -13.63 -20.24
CA ASP A 410 -4.31 -14.15 -19.33
C ASP A 410 -5.26 -13.02 -18.89
N LEU A 411 -6.56 -13.33 -18.89
CA LEU A 411 -7.62 -12.44 -18.45
C LEU A 411 -8.01 -12.73 -17.01
N GLY A 412 -8.01 -11.72 -16.16
CA GLY A 412 -8.43 -11.80 -14.77
C GLY A 412 -9.49 -10.75 -14.43
N VAL A 413 -10.06 -10.89 -13.25
CA VAL A 413 -11.12 -10.02 -12.75
C VAL A 413 -10.70 -9.38 -11.44
N MET A 414 -10.93 -8.07 -11.32
CA MET A 414 -10.89 -7.41 -10.03
C MET A 414 -12.21 -7.67 -9.28
N ILE A 415 -12.11 -8.39 -8.17
CA ILE A 415 -13.25 -8.67 -7.30
C ILE A 415 -13.36 -7.53 -6.28
N GLU A 416 -14.21 -6.59 -6.58
CA GLU A 416 -14.36 -5.36 -5.79
C GLU A 416 -15.82 -4.90 -5.60
N THR A 417 -16.74 -5.69 -6.14
CA THR A 417 -18.18 -5.53 -5.88
C THR A 417 -18.72 -6.74 -5.12
N PRO A 418 -19.65 -6.58 -4.16
CA PRO A 418 -20.32 -7.71 -3.53
C PRO A 418 -21.01 -8.65 -4.54
N ALA A 419 -21.49 -8.12 -5.67
CA ALA A 419 -22.05 -8.91 -6.76
C ALA A 419 -21.01 -9.88 -7.34
N ALA A 420 -19.80 -9.41 -7.66
CA ALA A 420 -18.72 -10.26 -8.16
C ALA A 420 -18.36 -11.38 -7.18
N VAL A 421 -18.33 -11.09 -5.88
CA VAL A 421 -18.08 -12.11 -4.84
C VAL A 421 -19.17 -13.20 -4.87
N MET A 422 -20.43 -12.80 -5.03
CA MET A 422 -21.54 -13.77 -5.04
C MET A 422 -21.53 -14.69 -6.26
N ILE A 423 -21.03 -14.23 -7.40
CA ILE A 423 -20.89 -14.99 -8.66
C ILE A 423 -19.43 -15.38 -8.95
N ALA A 424 -18.55 -15.35 -7.94
CA ALA A 424 -17.15 -15.67 -8.12
C ALA A 424 -16.89 -17.09 -8.68
N PRO A 425 -17.67 -18.12 -8.33
CA PRO A 425 -17.52 -19.45 -8.94
C PRO A 425 -17.72 -19.44 -10.47
N GLU A 426 -18.69 -18.69 -10.97
CA GLU A 426 -19.02 -18.54 -12.40
C GLU A 426 -17.96 -17.69 -13.12
N LEU A 427 -17.48 -16.63 -12.48
CA LEU A 427 -16.38 -15.81 -13.00
C LEU A 427 -15.07 -16.63 -13.09
N ALA A 428 -14.80 -17.49 -12.11
CA ALA A 428 -13.60 -18.33 -12.08
C ALA A 428 -13.56 -19.40 -13.20
N GLU A 429 -14.69 -19.71 -13.82
CA GLU A 429 -14.73 -20.58 -15.02
C GLU A 429 -14.12 -19.91 -16.25
N LYS A 430 -14.10 -18.60 -16.30
CA LYS A 430 -13.66 -17.78 -17.43
C LYS A 430 -12.35 -17.06 -17.16
N ALA A 431 -12.17 -16.56 -15.96
CA ALA A 431 -10.95 -15.87 -15.53
C ALA A 431 -9.79 -16.85 -15.27
N ARG A 432 -8.56 -16.35 -15.38
CA ARG A 432 -7.33 -17.07 -15.04
C ARG A 432 -6.75 -16.68 -13.69
N PHE A 433 -7.22 -15.61 -13.10
CA PHE A 433 -6.86 -15.14 -11.76
C PHE A 433 -7.89 -14.13 -11.25
N PHE A 434 -7.93 -13.96 -9.94
CA PHE A 434 -8.65 -12.88 -9.29
C PHE A 434 -7.68 -11.94 -8.58
N SER A 435 -8.06 -10.67 -8.48
CA SER A 435 -7.41 -9.71 -7.61
C SER A 435 -8.49 -8.94 -6.83
N ILE A 436 -8.40 -8.95 -5.52
CA ILE A 436 -9.42 -8.34 -4.66
C ILE A 436 -9.09 -6.86 -4.44
N GLY A 437 -9.96 -5.98 -4.95
CA GLY A 437 -9.91 -4.54 -4.76
C GLY A 437 -10.59 -4.14 -3.44
N THR A 438 -9.88 -4.27 -2.31
CA THR A 438 -10.47 -4.14 -0.97
C THR A 438 -11.05 -2.77 -0.66
N ASN A 439 -10.56 -1.70 -1.31
CA ASN A 439 -11.06 -0.35 -1.08
C ASN A 439 -12.52 -0.23 -1.56
N ASP A 440 -12.77 -0.58 -2.82
CA ASP A 440 -14.10 -0.56 -3.41
C ASP A 440 -14.99 -1.67 -2.83
N LEU A 441 -14.46 -2.86 -2.57
CA LEU A 441 -15.21 -3.92 -1.89
C LEU A 441 -15.71 -3.46 -0.52
N THR A 442 -14.89 -2.77 0.27
CA THR A 442 -15.30 -2.21 1.57
C THR A 442 -16.37 -1.14 1.40
N GLN A 443 -16.15 -0.19 0.47
CA GLN A 443 -17.10 0.88 0.16
C GLN A 443 -18.49 0.35 -0.18
N TYR A 444 -18.58 -0.61 -1.09
CA TYR A 444 -19.86 -1.16 -1.54
C TYR A 444 -20.49 -2.13 -0.51
N THR A 445 -19.67 -2.83 0.26
CA THR A 445 -20.18 -3.76 1.28
C THR A 445 -20.78 -3.01 2.47
N LEU A 446 -20.11 -1.95 2.92
CA LEU A 446 -20.54 -1.17 4.07
C LEU A 446 -21.47 0.00 3.67
N ALA A 447 -21.70 0.23 2.37
CA ALA A 447 -22.45 1.38 1.82
C ALA A 447 -21.89 2.72 2.33
N VAL A 448 -20.57 2.86 2.35
CA VAL A 448 -19.85 4.03 2.85
C VAL A 448 -19.03 4.63 1.73
N ASP A 449 -19.27 5.89 1.41
CA ASP A 449 -18.41 6.63 0.50
C ASP A 449 -17.11 7.02 1.22
N ARG A 450 -15.98 6.42 0.79
CA ARG A 450 -14.65 6.64 1.39
C ARG A 450 -14.11 8.05 1.17
N GLU A 451 -14.66 8.80 0.20
CA GLU A 451 -14.24 10.15 -0.13
C GLU A 451 -15.09 11.21 0.59
N ALA A 452 -16.24 10.80 1.14
CA ALA A 452 -17.12 11.70 1.86
C ALA A 452 -16.56 12.09 3.24
N ARG A 453 -16.56 13.40 3.52
CA ARG A 453 -16.05 13.92 4.79
C ARG A 453 -16.84 13.36 5.98
N GLY A 454 -16.10 12.89 6.99
CA GLY A 454 -16.69 12.40 8.24
C GLY A 454 -17.19 10.97 8.19
N MET A 455 -16.97 10.25 7.09
CA MET A 455 -17.33 8.84 6.95
C MET A 455 -16.23 7.87 7.39
N ASP A 456 -15.02 8.37 7.67
CA ASP A 456 -13.88 7.55 8.12
C ASP A 456 -14.21 6.57 9.26
N PRO A 457 -15.01 6.91 10.29
CA PRO A 457 -15.34 5.95 11.37
C PRO A 457 -16.18 4.75 10.93
N TYR A 458 -16.82 4.83 9.76
CA TYR A 458 -17.67 3.77 9.19
C TYR A 458 -16.95 2.95 8.13
N PHE A 459 -15.78 3.40 7.66
CA PHE A 459 -14.98 2.72 6.64
C PHE A 459 -13.94 1.83 7.33
N ASP A 460 -14.30 0.57 7.58
CA ASP A 460 -13.41 -0.42 8.20
C ASP A 460 -13.08 -1.56 7.21
N PRO A 461 -11.88 -1.57 6.61
CA PRO A 461 -11.47 -2.65 5.70
C PRO A 461 -11.31 -4.02 6.38
N MET A 462 -11.18 -4.05 7.72
CA MET A 462 -11.11 -5.29 8.51
C MET A 462 -12.48 -5.76 9.03
N HIS A 463 -13.55 -5.09 8.64
CA HIS A 463 -14.90 -5.46 9.07
C HIS A 463 -15.23 -6.90 8.71
N ASP A 464 -15.89 -7.65 9.62
CA ASP A 464 -16.23 -9.07 9.46
C ASP A 464 -16.91 -9.38 8.13
N ALA A 465 -17.81 -8.50 7.66
CA ALA A 465 -18.49 -8.68 6.38
C ALA A 465 -17.51 -8.67 5.19
N VAL A 466 -16.53 -7.76 5.20
CA VAL A 466 -15.50 -7.65 4.18
C VAL A 466 -14.60 -8.88 4.19
N MET A 467 -14.12 -9.28 5.39
CA MET A 467 -13.26 -10.46 5.55
C MET A 467 -13.96 -11.75 5.11
N ARG A 468 -15.25 -11.90 5.37
CA ARG A 468 -16.05 -13.03 4.87
C ARG A 468 -16.19 -13.04 3.35
N LEU A 469 -16.33 -11.87 2.73
CA LEU A 469 -16.37 -11.76 1.26
C LEU A 469 -15.01 -12.11 0.64
N ILE A 470 -13.90 -11.70 1.27
CA ILE A 470 -12.56 -12.10 0.86
C ILE A 470 -12.42 -13.64 0.94
N ALA A 471 -12.77 -14.26 2.08
CA ALA A 471 -12.71 -15.71 2.27
C ALA A 471 -13.51 -16.45 1.17
N ARG A 472 -14.75 -16.00 0.91
CA ARG A 472 -15.60 -16.57 -0.13
C ARG A 472 -14.99 -16.47 -1.52
N THR A 473 -14.30 -15.35 -1.81
CA THR A 473 -13.60 -15.16 -3.09
C THR A 473 -12.44 -16.14 -3.24
N VAL A 474 -11.66 -16.33 -2.16
CA VAL A 474 -10.55 -17.30 -2.13
C VAL A 474 -11.05 -18.71 -2.36
N ASP A 475 -12.11 -19.14 -1.64
CA ASP A 475 -12.71 -20.47 -1.81
C ASP A 475 -13.18 -20.69 -3.25
N ALA A 476 -13.83 -19.69 -3.86
CA ALA A 476 -14.30 -19.77 -5.23
C ALA A 476 -13.15 -19.90 -6.24
N ALA A 477 -12.08 -19.11 -6.07
CA ALA A 477 -10.89 -19.13 -6.92
C ALA A 477 -10.19 -20.48 -6.82
N HIS A 478 -9.87 -20.94 -5.61
CA HIS A 478 -9.20 -22.20 -5.36
C HIS A 478 -10.03 -23.41 -5.76
N GLY A 479 -11.37 -23.35 -5.63
CA GLY A 479 -12.29 -24.37 -6.11
C GLY A 479 -12.23 -24.59 -7.64
N LYS A 480 -11.71 -23.61 -8.38
CA LYS A 480 -11.46 -23.68 -9.84
C LYS A 480 -9.97 -23.72 -10.21
N GLY A 481 -9.07 -23.75 -9.21
CA GLY A 481 -7.63 -23.84 -9.41
C GLY A 481 -6.99 -22.57 -9.96
N ILE A 482 -7.58 -21.39 -9.74
CA ILE A 482 -7.00 -20.12 -10.14
C ILE A 482 -6.47 -19.35 -8.91
N PRO A 483 -5.37 -18.60 -9.03
CA PRO A 483 -4.80 -17.82 -7.96
C PRO A 483 -5.65 -16.59 -7.64
N VAL A 484 -5.53 -16.12 -6.39
CA VAL A 484 -6.18 -14.89 -5.91
C VAL A 484 -5.20 -13.95 -5.21
N ALA A 485 -5.18 -12.70 -5.66
CA ALA A 485 -4.40 -11.61 -5.09
C ALA A 485 -5.27 -10.64 -4.27
N VAL A 486 -4.65 -9.87 -3.39
CA VAL A 486 -5.24 -8.67 -2.78
C VAL A 486 -4.39 -7.46 -3.15
N CYS A 487 -4.97 -6.46 -3.80
CA CYS A 487 -4.28 -5.26 -4.28
C CYS A 487 -4.76 -3.93 -3.67
N GLY A 488 -5.80 -3.96 -2.84
CA GLY A 488 -6.26 -2.78 -2.10
C GLY A 488 -5.35 -2.44 -0.92
N GLU A 489 -5.63 -1.33 -0.25
CA GLU A 489 -4.84 -0.82 0.88
C GLU A 489 -4.72 -1.82 2.05
N LEU A 490 -5.68 -2.72 2.17
CA LEU A 490 -5.70 -3.78 3.18
C LEU A 490 -4.47 -4.70 3.09
N ALA A 491 -3.95 -4.98 1.89
CA ALA A 491 -2.75 -5.80 1.69
C ALA A 491 -1.52 -5.26 2.45
N GLY A 492 -1.43 -3.94 2.60
CA GLY A 492 -0.35 -3.24 3.32
C GLY A 492 -0.67 -2.90 4.77
N HIS A 493 -1.84 -3.33 5.29
CA HIS A 493 -2.22 -3.04 6.67
C HIS A 493 -1.47 -3.96 7.64
N PRO A 494 -0.88 -3.44 8.74
CA PRO A 494 -0.01 -4.22 9.61
C PRO A 494 -0.63 -5.48 10.22
N GLN A 495 -1.94 -5.46 10.47
CA GLN A 495 -2.67 -6.57 11.09
C GLN A 495 -3.34 -7.51 10.08
N ALA A 496 -3.45 -7.10 8.82
CA ALA A 496 -4.22 -7.85 7.82
C ALA A 496 -3.41 -8.92 7.08
N ALA A 497 -2.10 -8.72 6.88
CA ALA A 497 -1.29 -9.64 6.08
C ALA A 497 -1.38 -11.09 6.56
N GLY A 498 -1.25 -11.30 7.89
CA GLY A 498 -1.37 -12.63 8.49
C GLY A 498 -2.74 -13.26 8.31
N GLU A 499 -3.81 -12.46 8.43
CA GLU A 499 -5.19 -12.91 8.26
C GLU A 499 -5.49 -13.28 6.82
N LEU A 500 -5.06 -12.44 5.86
CA LEU A 500 -5.22 -12.70 4.42
C LEU A 500 -4.50 -13.99 3.99
N ILE A 501 -3.27 -14.22 4.50
CA ILE A 501 -2.51 -15.45 4.24
C ILE A 501 -3.22 -16.66 4.89
N ARG A 502 -3.80 -16.50 6.07
CA ARG A 502 -4.59 -17.55 6.73
C ARG A 502 -5.83 -17.91 5.92
N LEU A 503 -6.48 -16.93 5.29
CA LEU A 503 -7.59 -17.14 4.36
C LEU A 503 -7.17 -17.82 3.06
N GLY A 504 -5.86 -17.89 2.76
CA GLY A 504 -5.32 -18.55 1.59
C GLY A 504 -5.04 -17.63 0.40
N VAL A 505 -4.91 -16.32 0.61
CA VAL A 505 -4.52 -15.38 -0.45
C VAL A 505 -3.12 -15.73 -0.98
N ASP A 506 -2.98 -15.84 -2.30
CA ASP A 506 -1.73 -16.26 -2.97
C ASP A 506 -0.76 -15.08 -3.20
N GLU A 507 -1.29 -13.85 -3.24
CA GLU A 507 -0.50 -12.66 -3.53
C GLU A 507 -1.00 -11.43 -2.77
N LEU A 508 -0.06 -10.67 -2.20
CA LEU A 508 -0.30 -9.35 -1.61
C LEU A 508 0.41 -8.29 -2.45
N SER A 509 -0.35 -7.37 -3.03
CA SER A 509 0.16 -6.29 -3.85
C SER A 509 0.06 -4.95 -3.12
N VAL A 510 1.19 -4.28 -2.93
CA VAL A 510 1.34 -3.10 -2.07
C VAL A 510 2.19 -2.02 -2.74
N SER A 511 2.19 -0.79 -2.23
CA SER A 511 3.13 0.23 -2.73
C SER A 511 4.59 -0.20 -2.52
N GLY A 512 5.49 0.21 -3.41
CA GLY A 512 6.92 -0.14 -3.37
C GLY A 512 7.57 0.09 -2.00
N ALA A 513 7.18 1.16 -1.31
CA ALA A 513 7.67 1.48 0.04
C ALA A 513 7.29 0.45 1.12
N LYS A 514 6.23 -0.33 0.92
CA LYS A 514 5.72 -1.32 1.87
C LYS A 514 6.24 -2.74 1.63
N LEU A 515 6.88 -3.02 0.46
CA LEU A 515 7.29 -4.37 0.04
C LEU A 515 8.08 -5.13 1.11
N GLY A 516 9.16 -4.54 1.62
CA GLY A 516 10.02 -5.20 2.61
C GLY A 516 9.29 -5.55 3.90
N ARG A 517 8.47 -4.63 4.41
CA ARG A 517 7.70 -4.84 5.64
C ARG A 517 6.66 -5.95 5.46
N VAL A 518 5.89 -5.91 4.37
CA VAL A 518 4.84 -6.90 4.12
C VAL A 518 5.45 -8.29 3.88
N ARG A 519 6.62 -8.40 3.23
CA ARG A 519 7.34 -9.67 3.07
C ARG A 519 7.74 -10.27 4.41
N MET A 520 8.24 -9.46 5.35
CA MET A 520 8.57 -9.97 6.69
C MET A 520 7.34 -10.46 7.44
N GLN A 521 6.25 -9.68 7.41
CA GLN A 521 4.96 -10.07 8.01
C GLN A 521 4.40 -11.36 7.40
N ALA A 522 4.53 -11.51 6.08
CA ALA A 522 4.12 -12.73 5.38
C ALA A 522 4.93 -13.95 5.83
N ALA A 523 6.26 -13.81 5.92
CA ALA A 523 7.12 -14.90 6.38
C ALA A 523 6.78 -15.33 7.83
N GLU A 524 6.60 -14.36 8.74
CA GLU A 524 6.20 -14.64 10.12
C GLU A 524 4.83 -15.31 10.20
N ALA A 525 3.86 -14.84 9.40
CA ALA A 525 2.54 -15.43 9.35
C ALA A 525 2.56 -16.87 8.81
N GLU A 526 3.32 -17.13 7.75
CA GLU A 526 3.47 -18.47 7.18
C GLU A 526 4.16 -19.44 8.17
N GLU A 527 5.21 -18.99 8.86
CA GLU A 527 5.86 -19.77 9.90
C GLU A 527 4.89 -20.11 11.04
N LYS A 528 4.09 -19.14 11.49
CA LYS A 528 3.06 -19.35 12.51
C LYS A 528 1.98 -20.34 12.06
N ILE A 529 1.45 -20.15 10.85
CA ILE A 529 0.43 -21.06 10.28
C ILE A 529 0.99 -22.47 10.09
N ALA A 530 2.26 -22.61 9.68
CA ALA A 530 2.89 -23.91 9.55
C ALA A 530 3.00 -24.64 10.91
N ARG A 531 3.44 -23.93 11.95
CA ARG A 531 3.46 -24.47 13.32
C ARG A 531 2.07 -24.89 13.82
N GLU A 532 1.06 -24.04 13.60
CA GLU A 532 -0.33 -24.36 13.97
C GLU A 532 -0.87 -25.59 13.24
N LYS A 533 -0.55 -25.75 11.94
CA LYS A 533 -0.92 -26.93 11.15
C LYS A 533 -0.18 -28.19 11.60
N GLU A 534 1.06 -28.07 12.01
CA GLU A 534 1.85 -29.18 12.54
C GLU A 534 1.28 -29.64 13.90
N GLN A 535 0.89 -28.68 14.74
CA GLN A 535 0.18 -28.95 15.99
C GLN A 535 -1.22 -29.58 15.75
N GLN A 536 -1.94 -29.21 14.67
CA GLN A 536 -3.21 -29.83 14.31
C GLN A 536 -3.08 -31.26 13.76
N LYS A 537 -1.96 -31.59 13.11
CA LYS A 537 -1.69 -32.97 12.66
C LYS A 537 -1.56 -33.97 13.81
N THR A 538 -1.23 -33.50 15.01
CA THR A 538 -1.20 -34.27 16.26
C THR A 538 -2.57 -34.45 16.89
N GLY A 539 -3.66 -34.34 16.12
CA GLY A 539 -5.03 -34.66 16.60
C GLY A 539 -5.66 -33.59 17.51
N GLY A 540 -5.23 -32.34 17.44
CA GLY A 540 -5.73 -31.26 18.32
C GLY A 540 -5.12 -31.30 19.72
N ILE A 541 -4.12 -32.13 19.94
CA ILE A 541 -3.35 -32.23 21.17
C ILE A 541 -2.26 -31.18 21.17
N LEU A 542 -2.31 -30.21 22.08
CA LEU A 542 -1.27 -29.22 22.25
C LEU A 542 -0.05 -29.89 22.90
N SER A 543 1.19 -29.47 22.54
CA SER A 543 2.35 -29.87 23.31
C SER A 543 2.18 -29.45 24.79
N PRO A 544 2.26 -30.36 25.75
CA PRO A 544 2.09 -29.99 27.15
C PRO A 544 3.28 -29.25 27.75
N ALA A 545 4.42 -29.17 27.03
CA ALA A 545 5.62 -28.47 27.49
C ALA A 545 6.35 -27.84 26.30
N ASP A 546 7.14 -26.79 26.59
CA ASP A 546 8.10 -26.23 25.65
C ASP A 546 9.30 -27.17 25.51
N GLY A 547 9.72 -27.46 24.27
CA GLY A 547 10.84 -28.35 24.00
C GLY A 547 10.84 -28.95 22.61
N GLU A 548 11.85 -29.76 22.33
CA GLU A 548 12.01 -30.49 21.08
C GLU A 548 11.10 -31.72 21.04
N LEU A 549 10.31 -31.87 19.95
CA LEU A 549 9.46 -33.03 19.73
C LEU A 549 10.29 -34.21 19.25
N ILE A 550 10.13 -35.35 19.89
CA ILE A 550 10.81 -36.61 19.57
C ILE A 550 9.78 -37.60 19.04
N PRO A 551 9.95 -38.12 17.81
CA PRO A 551 9.06 -39.15 17.26
C PRO A 551 8.99 -40.41 18.13
N MET A 552 7.88 -41.08 18.10
CA MET A 552 7.64 -42.30 18.93
C MET A 552 8.77 -43.32 18.80
N GLU A 553 9.27 -43.56 17.60
CA GLU A 553 10.31 -44.56 17.32
C GLU A 553 11.68 -44.21 17.95
N GLU A 554 11.89 -42.94 18.26
CA GLU A 554 13.15 -42.42 18.84
C GLU A 554 13.07 -42.27 20.38
N ILE A 555 11.93 -42.57 21.00
CA ILE A 555 11.79 -42.55 22.45
C ILE A 555 12.61 -43.70 23.03
N PRO A 556 13.57 -43.44 23.97
CA PRO A 556 14.48 -44.45 24.51
C PRO A 556 13.81 -45.33 25.60
N ASP A 557 12.59 -45.77 25.35
CA ASP A 557 11.78 -46.66 26.21
C ASP A 557 10.92 -47.60 25.36
N PRO A 558 11.07 -48.93 25.48
CA PRO A 558 10.40 -49.90 24.64
C PRO A 558 8.87 -49.92 24.80
N VAL A 559 8.35 -49.45 25.93
CA VAL A 559 6.89 -49.42 26.18
C VAL A 559 6.27 -48.31 25.33
N PHE A 560 6.92 -47.15 25.28
CA PHE A 560 6.44 -46.00 24.50
C PHE A 560 6.81 -46.14 23.03
N SER A 561 8.08 -46.43 22.69
CA SER A 561 8.52 -46.56 21.29
C SER A 561 7.85 -47.74 20.55
N GLY A 562 7.43 -48.77 21.27
CA GLY A 562 6.70 -49.90 20.70
C GLY A 562 5.20 -49.69 20.53
N GLY A 563 4.65 -48.53 20.92
CA GLY A 563 3.21 -48.24 20.80
C GLY A 563 2.28 -49.07 21.68
N ILE A 564 2.82 -49.73 22.72
CA ILE A 564 2.04 -50.64 23.58
C ILE A 564 0.93 -49.88 24.33
N MET A 565 1.15 -48.60 24.61
CA MET A 565 0.20 -47.74 25.36
C MET A 565 -0.71 -46.92 24.43
N GLY A 566 -0.47 -46.94 23.11
CA GLY A 566 -1.12 -46.10 22.09
C GLY A 566 -0.14 -45.26 21.31
N GLU A 567 -0.64 -44.42 20.42
CA GLU A 567 0.19 -43.44 19.74
C GLU A 567 0.77 -42.44 20.74
N CYS A 568 2.09 -42.22 20.67
CA CYS A 568 2.75 -41.31 21.60
C CYS A 568 3.81 -40.40 20.91
N VAL A 569 4.13 -39.32 21.59
CA VAL A 569 5.20 -38.39 21.21
C VAL A 569 6.02 -38.02 22.43
N GLY A 570 7.34 -37.95 22.28
CA GLY A 570 8.26 -37.47 23.30
C GLY A 570 8.47 -35.98 23.17
N ILE A 571 8.77 -35.31 24.27
CA ILE A 571 9.18 -33.91 24.31
C ILE A 571 10.43 -33.81 25.18
N LEU A 572 11.54 -33.29 24.62
CA LEU A 572 12.72 -32.91 25.42
C LEU A 572 12.47 -31.52 26.02
N PRO A 573 12.10 -31.42 27.32
CA PRO A 573 11.63 -30.17 27.85
C PRO A 573 12.75 -29.15 28.06
N GLU A 574 12.47 -27.88 27.73
CA GLU A 574 13.36 -26.74 28.04
C GLU A 574 13.17 -26.25 29.46
N ASN A 575 11.97 -26.39 30.01
CA ASN A 575 11.61 -26.02 31.37
C ASN A 575 10.75 -27.11 32.04
N GLY A 576 10.34 -26.91 33.27
CA GLY A 576 9.55 -27.85 34.01
C GLY A 576 8.05 -27.61 34.06
N GLU A 577 7.56 -26.65 33.30
CA GLU A 577 6.12 -26.33 33.22
C GLU A 577 5.41 -27.32 32.32
N ILE A 578 4.38 -27.98 32.84
CA ILE A 578 3.60 -28.97 32.10
C ILE A 578 2.13 -28.52 32.10
N CYS A 579 1.60 -28.33 30.90
CA CYS A 579 0.26 -27.82 30.66
C CYS A 579 -0.69 -28.93 30.15
N ALA A 580 -1.99 -28.70 30.24
CA ALA A 580 -3.01 -29.60 29.69
C ALA A 580 -2.95 -29.58 28.15
N PRO A 581 -2.69 -30.73 27.49
CA PRO A 581 -2.67 -30.81 26.02
C PRO A 581 -4.04 -30.70 25.36
N ILE A 582 -5.10 -30.94 26.12
CA ILE A 582 -6.51 -30.85 25.68
C ILE A 582 -7.36 -30.21 26.79
N SER A 583 -8.51 -29.63 26.41
CA SER A 583 -9.55 -29.28 27.36
C SER A 583 -10.33 -30.53 27.75
N GLY A 584 -10.59 -30.70 29.05
CA GLY A 584 -11.27 -31.90 29.52
C GLY A 584 -11.33 -32.02 31.04
N THR A 585 -11.47 -33.26 31.54
CA THR A 585 -11.50 -33.57 32.97
C THR A 585 -10.29 -34.43 33.33
N VAL A 586 -9.64 -34.14 34.43
CA VAL A 586 -8.55 -34.95 34.97
C VAL A 586 -9.15 -36.31 35.39
N SER A 587 -8.78 -37.36 34.65
CA SER A 587 -9.31 -38.73 34.94
C SER A 587 -8.49 -39.45 35.98
N THR A 588 -7.17 -39.24 36.00
CA THR A 588 -6.28 -39.92 36.98
C THR A 588 -5.07 -39.05 37.27
N VAL A 589 -4.61 -39.06 38.51
CA VAL A 589 -3.30 -38.49 38.93
C VAL A 589 -2.51 -39.62 39.58
N ALA A 590 -1.33 -39.94 39.07
CA ALA A 590 -0.46 -40.93 39.63
C ALA A 590 -0.08 -40.58 41.09
N ALA A 591 -0.07 -41.55 42.00
CA ALA A 591 0.24 -41.31 43.42
C ALA A 591 1.61 -40.63 43.66
N THR A 592 2.54 -40.86 42.78
CA THR A 592 3.90 -40.22 42.78
C THR A 592 3.94 -38.92 41.95
N GLY A 593 2.83 -38.42 41.44
CA GLY A 593 2.69 -37.17 40.75
C GLY A 593 3.42 -37.04 39.40
N HIS A 594 4.04 -38.12 38.90
CA HIS A 594 4.83 -38.10 37.65
C HIS A 594 3.97 -38.26 36.40
N ALA A 595 2.69 -38.61 36.53
CA ALA A 595 1.79 -38.80 35.40
C ALA A 595 0.37 -38.33 35.72
N ILE A 596 -0.29 -37.75 34.71
CA ILE A 596 -1.69 -37.27 34.74
C ILE A 596 -2.40 -37.73 33.48
N SER A 597 -3.60 -38.29 33.63
CA SER A 597 -4.49 -38.57 32.51
C SER A 597 -5.63 -37.56 32.44
N LEU A 598 -5.94 -37.12 31.21
CA LEU A 598 -7.03 -36.22 30.90
C LEU A 598 -8.03 -36.90 29.97
N ARG A 599 -9.32 -36.71 30.23
CA ARG A 599 -10.39 -37.15 29.32
C ARG A 599 -11.02 -35.96 28.63
N GLY A 600 -10.89 -35.89 27.32
CA GLY A 600 -11.49 -34.85 26.48
C GLY A 600 -13.02 -34.97 26.40
N GLU A 601 -13.66 -33.87 25.96
CA GLU A 601 -15.12 -33.84 25.72
C GLU A 601 -15.53 -34.77 24.55
N ASP A 602 -14.60 -35.07 23.64
CA ASP A 602 -14.72 -36.00 22.52
C ASP A 602 -14.53 -37.49 22.96
N GLY A 603 -14.27 -37.73 24.25
CA GLY A 603 -14.06 -39.05 24.83
C GLY A 603 -12.63 -39.59 24.71
N LYS A 604 -11.71 -38.88 24.06
CA LYS A 604 -10.29 -39.27 23.99
C LYS A 604 -9.65 -39.18 25.36
N GLU A 605 -8.76 -40.13 25.66
CA GLU A 605 -7.99 -40.14 26.89
C GLU A 605 -6.50 -39.91 26.58
N ILE A 606 -5.92 -38.88 27.20
CA ILE A 606 -4.52 -38.48 27.01
C ILE A 606 -3.77 -38.66 28.31
N LEU A 607 -2.71 -39.46 28.28
CA LEU A 607 -1.77 -39.60 29.39
C LEU A 607 -0.55 -38.67 29.14
N ILE A 608 -0.23 -37.88 30.13
CA ILE A 608 1.00 -37.09 30.22
C ILE A 608 1.91 -37.74 31.23
N HIS A 609 3.09 -38.17 30.82
CA HIS A 609 4.05 -38.86 31.67
C HIS A 609 5.36 -38.05 31.70
N ALA A 610 5.72 -37.54 32.87
CA ALA A 610 6.87 -36.63 33.04
C ALA A 610 8.14 -37.41 33.44
N GLY A 611 9.03 -37.58 32.48
CA GLY A 611 10.31 -38.30 32.61
C GLY A 611 10.15 -39.81 32.50
N LEU A 612 11.17 -40.49 31.98
CA LEU A 612 11.19 -41.95 31.90
C LEU A 612 11.65 -42.56 33.20
N ASP A 613 10.99 -43.62 33.66
CA ASP A 613 11.30 -44.31 34.91
C ASP A 613 11.14 -43.46 36.19
N THR A 614 10.61 -42.27 36.11
CA THR A 614 10.54 -41.28 37.19
C THR A 614 9.56 -41.68 38.34
N VAL A 615 8.77 -42.71 38.16
CA VAL A 615 8.03 -43.36 39.24
C VAL A 615 8.95 -43.76 40.41
N LYS A 616 10.20 -44.09 40.11
CA LYS A 616 11.25 -44.47 41.08
C LYS A 616 11.71 -43.31 42.01
N LEU A 617 11.36 -42.05 41.64
CA LEU A 617 11.61 -40.88 42.48
C LEU A 617 10.62 -40.74 43.64
N ASN A 618 9.56 -41.58 43.71
CA ASN A 618 8.54 -41.56 44.75
C ASN A 618 7.92 -40.17 45.02
N GLY A 619 7.77 -39.37 43.98
CA GLY A 619 7.20 -38.01 44.03
C GLY A 619 8.19 -36.86 44.22
N GLU A 620 9.48 -37.16 44.44
CA GLU A 620 10.50 -36.13 44.55
C GLU A 620 10.68 -35.41 43.18
N GLY A 621 10.57 -34.09 43.18
CA GLY A 621 10.69 -33.26 41.95
C GLY A 621 9.40 -33.03 41.16
N PHE A 622 8.25 -33.48 41.65
CA PHE A 622 6.94 -33.25 41.01
C PHE A 622 6.01 -32.44 41.92
N ARG A 623 5.36 -31.47 41.35
CA ARG A 623 4.32 -30.67 41.98
C ARG A 623 3.08 -30.68 41.10
N VAL A 624 2.08 -31.48 41.47
CA VAL A 624 0.81 -31.52 40.76
C VAL A 624 -0.07 -30.36 41.21
N LEU A 625 -0.68 -29.67 40.26
CA LEU A 625 -1.48 -28.43 40.46
C LEU A 625 -2.99 -28.69 40.34
N VAL A 626 -3.39 -29.93 39.96
CA VAL A 626 -4.77 -30.33 39.72
C VAL A 626 -5.10 -31.62 40.49
N ARG A 627 -6.38 -31.96 40.62
CA ARG A 627 -6.87 -33.17 41.26
C ARG A 627 -7.78 -33.97 40.32
N GLU A 628 -7.94 -35.25 40.58
CA GLU A 628 -8.92 -36.05 39.85
C GLU A 628 -10.31 -35.43 39.96
N GLY A 629 -11.00 -35.33 38.83
CA GLY A 629 -12.30 -34.69 38.68
C GLY A 629 -12.26 -33.20 38.36
N ASP A 630 -11.09 -32.53 38.43
CA ASP A 630 -10.96 -31.13 38.05
C ASP A 630 -11.16 -30.95 36.55
N ARG A 631 -11.88 -29.88 36.14
CA ARG A 631 -11.92 -29.44 34.76
C ARG A 631 -10.73 -28.57 34.45
N VAL A 632 -10.06 -28.83 33.31
CA VAL A 632 -8.94 -28.08 32.82
C VAL A 632 -9.21 -27.59 31.42
N THR A 633 -8.63 -26.44 31.08
CA THR A 633 -8.63 -25.92 29.72
C THR A 633 -7.29 -26.20 29.05
N GLN A 634 -7.29 -26.42 27.75
CA GLN A 634 -6.08 -26.60 26.97
C GLN A 634 -5.09 -25.44 27.20
N GLY A 635 -3.83 -25.76 27.48
CA GLY A 635 -2.79 -24.77 27.82
C GLY A 635 -2.74 -24.38 29.31
N GLN A 636 -3.70 -24.85 30.15
CA GLN A 636 -3.66 -24.61 31.59
C GLN A 636 -2.52 -25.42 32.22
N GLN A 637 -1.69 -24.80 33.04
CA GLN A 637 -0.64 -25.52 33.78
C GLN A 637 -1.26 -26.52 34.77
N ILE A 638 -0.83 -27.77 34.67
CA ILE A 638 -1.36 -28.90 35.48
C ILE A 638 -0.32 -29.56 36.39
N MET A 639 0.98 -29.38 36.06
CA MET A 639 2.09 -29.95 36.80
C MET A 639 3.36 -29.10 36.65
N GLU A 640 4.25 -29.18 37.64
CA GLU A 640 5.64 -28.74 37.55
C GLU A 640 6.55 -29.93 37.81
N ALA A 641 7.61 -30.09 36.96
CA ALA A 641 8.63 -31.12 37.12
C ALA A 641 10.00 -30.47 37.27
N ASP A 642 10.78 -30.83 38.26
CA ASP A 642 12.15 -30.37 38.40
C ASP A 642 13.08 -31.15 37.45
N ILE A 643 13.21 -30.61 36.23
CA ILE A 643 14.03 -31.20 35.15
C ILE A 643 15.48 -31.39 35.56
N ARG A 644 16.02 -30.51 36.42
CA ARG A 644 17.38 -30.59 36.90
C ARG A 644 17.52 -31.76 37.88
N LEU A 645 16.64 -31.86 38.85
CA LEU A 645 16.66 -32.95 39.81
C LEU A 645 16.51 -34.31 39.11
N ILE A 646 15.59 -34.44 38.14
CA ILE A 646 15.40 -35.68 37.38
C ILE A 646 16.71 -36.10 36.69
N ARG A 647 17.46 -35.16 36.07
CA ARG A 647 18.76 -35.42 35.45
C ARG A 647 19.81 -35.79 36.48
N GLU A 648 19.89 -35.08 37.63
CA GLU A 648 20.85 -35.32 38.69
C GLU A 648 20.66 -36.72 39.34
N ARG A 649 19.41 -37.22 39.35
CA ARG A 649 19.07 -38.56 39.79
C ARG A 649 19.30 -39.65 38.73
N GLY A 650 19.75 -39.29 37.54
CA GLY A 650 20.10 -40.21 36.46
C GLY A 650 18.90 -40.65 35.59
N PHE A 651 17.76 -39.97 35.70
CA PHE A 651 16.60 -40.25 34.89
C PHE A 651 16.51 -39.35 33.64
N ASN A 652 15.83 -39.84 32.59
CA ASN A 652 15.59 -39.05 31.41
C ASN A 652 14.34 -38.13 31.63
N PRO A 653 14.47 -36.82 31.49
CA PRO A 653 13.38 -35.88 31.77
C PRO A 653 12.33 -35.77 30.64
N MET A 654 12.43 -36.58 29.59
CA MET A 654 11.54 -36.52 28.43
C MET A 654 10.08 -36.69 28.89
N ILE A 655 9.23 -35.75 28.49
CA ILE A 655 7.80 -35.80 28.73
C ILE A 655 7.15 -36.61 27.61
N ILE A 656 6.36 -37.62 27.95
CA ILE A 656 5.67 -38.44 26.95
C ILE A 656 4.18 -38.10 27.00
N VAL A 657 3.62 -37.87 25.82
CA VAL A 657 2.18 -37.73 25.62
C VAL A 657 1.66 -38.95 24.90
N VAL A 658 0.71 -39.65 25.48
CA VAL A 658 0.13 -40.88 24.91
C VAL A 658 -1.35 -40.64 24.67
N GLN A 659 -1.82 -40.87 23.45
CA GLN A 659 -3.24 -41.04 23.19
C GLN A 659 -3.62 -42.50 23.44
N ILE A 660 -4.38 -42.74 24.52
CA ILE A 660 -4.81 -44.09 24.87
C ILE A 660 -5.95 -44.46 23.92
N GLU A 661 -5.77 -45.56 23.19
CA GLU A 661 -6.84 -46.21 22.41
C GLU A 661 -7.73 -47.03 23.34
N ASN A 662 -9.06 -46.79 23.34
CA ASN A 662 -10.06 -47.54 24.11
C ASN A 662 -10.41 -48.85 23.46
#